data_0d3a30d4b26350b865224c86e5f32524
#
_entry.id   0d3a30d4b26350b865224c86e5f32524
#
_cell.length_a   1.000
_cell.length_b   1.000
_cell.length_c   1.000
_cell.angle_alpha   90.00
_cell.angle_beta   90.00
_cell.angle_gamma   90.00
#
_symmetry.space_group_name_H-M   'P 1'
#
loop_
_entity.id
_entity.type
_entity.pdbx_description
1 polymer ?
#
loop_
_entity_poly.entity_id
_entity_poly.type
_entity_poly.pdbx_seq_one_letter_code
_entity_poly.pdbx_strand_id
1 'polypeptide(L)'
;MKMLKLTTRLQCLTVFMSIGAFAILFHQPANAQRITGFTEEIENFPFQLHDIIKGQLSKEEEAQSVEFAQFWSTDYFAPEKKAEIVEISNLLLKKTDVNLSHFVSLMKILLNLKYNEQIQKSFETWLNGLKMYAEDPSIGITAIIKFVQNSQSIFENNILKIRPAHKWSTSNGEYSVTLDSVLTFRFGTLDLICSNETDSMVILATQGIYNPLSETWSGKGGKVTWARSKLPVDEIFAMLSNYRIDLTKNEYVADSVWFTNKDYFKTPSLGYIKDRLIKSTKASNVDHPEFHTYGQRYHIDNLFDGVDYDGGYYMVGSKFYGSGTREQPAIILFKRNNKDFLRIESKIYVFQRQSVVSDNAKVRFLIENDSIFHSGLGFTYNDQVRMVAIAPTDFLTTQSPILNTYHNFSINFNQISWNLGTDEIVFGPPIGASQGRASFESNNYFNQESFDQIMGRDDQHPLFAISNFTRQIRSRIFNVNEFSIFMRKPIEQTRIVIMQMAMLGYILYEYETGEIQVLPKLYDAIRARTGRIDYDVIKFQSLTQSRPNAVLNLATLEMEVNGVQNVSVSDSQNVFIYPARNRIILKKNRNFAFDGVVRAGLFTFQGHNFNFNYENFSFVLDEIELLNIDVQTQDYDMYGKRVLEAVTSTLENITGEIFIDQPDNKSGLVNYPEFPIFRSTKNSFVYYDDPSIHKGVYKRD
;
A
#
# COMPACT_ATOMS: atom_id res chain seq x y z
N MET A 1 -14.99 22.88 -47.98
CA MET A 1 -14.12 22.36 -49.05
C MET A 1 -13.95 20.85 -48.80
N LYS A 2 -15.06 20.15 -49.03
CA LYS A 2 -15.19 18.69 -49.01
C LYS A 2 -16.14 18.39 -50.15
N MET A 3 -15.64 17.80 -51.19
CA MET A 3 -16.30 17.09 -52.27
C MET A 3 -15.29 17.03 -53.42
N LEU A 4 -14.67 15.88 -53.60
CA LEU A 4 -14.15 15.32 -54.83
C LEU A 4 -13.23 14.15 -54.46
N LYS A 5 -13.79 12.96 -54.42
CA LYS A 5 -13.09 11.67 -54.62
C LYS A 5 -14.11 10.52 -54.45
N LEU A 6 -15.05 10.45 -55.36
CA LEU A 6 -15.95 9.30 -55.47
C LEU A 6 -16.34 9.08 -56.92
N THR A 7 -15.37 8.86 -57.82
CA THR A 7 -15.62 8.44 -59.21
C THR A 7 -14.38 7.81 -59.84
N THR A 8 -13.82 6.74 -59.25
CA THR A 8 -12.79 5.92 -59.95
C THR A 8 -12.73 4.49 -59.35
N ARG A 9 -13.89 3.88 -59.10
CA ARG A 9 -13.95 2.45 -58.70
C ARG A 9 -15.08 1.66 -59.35
N LEU A 10 -15.52 2.05 -60.53
CA LEU A 10 -16.60 1.34 -61.28
C LEU A 10 -16.25 1.00 -62.71
N GLN A 11 -14.97 0.92 -63.10
CA GLN A 11 -14.58 0.52 -64.46
C GLN A 11 -13.56 -0.64 -64.55
N CYS A 12 -13.32 -1.40 -63.48
CA CYS A 12 -12.46 -2.59 -63.52
C CYS A 12 -13.20 -3.91 -63.23
N LEU A 13 -14.53 -3.96 -63.32
CA LEU A 13 -15.30 -5.18 -63.02
C LEU A 13 -15.96 -5.84 -64.25
N THR A 14 -15.62 -5.43 -65.49
CA THR A 14 -16.25 -5.98 -66.73
C THR A 14 -15.26 -6.60 -67.71
N VAL A 15 -13.99 -6.81 -67.35
CA VAL A 15 -13.02 -7.48 -68.27
C VAL A 15 -12.53 -8.84 -67.71
N PHE A 16 -12.99 -9.29 -66.59
CA PHE A 16 -12.56 -10.61 -65.94
C PHE A 16 -13.62 -11.73 -66.08
N MET A 17 -14.71 -11.54 -66.86
CA MET A 17 -15.76 -12.59 -66.99
C MET A 17 -15.75 -13.33 -68.38
N SER A 18 -14.73 -13.15 -69.20
CA SER A 18 -14.69 -13.83 -70.51
C SER A 18 -13.48 -14.73 -70.75
N ILE A 19 -12.67 -15.03 -69.79
CA ILE A 19 -11.54 -15.99 -69.88
C ILE A 19 -11.71 -17.19 -68.92
N GLY A 20 -12.80 -17.27 -68.14
CA GLY A 20 -13.09 -18.36 -67.20
C GLY A 20 -13.89 -19.56 -67.77
N ALA A 21 -14.22 -19.60 -69.00
CA ALA A 21 -15.12 -20.63 -69.60
C ALA A 21 -14.42 -21.71 -70.46
N PHE A 22 -13.11 -21.77 -70.53
CA PHE A 22 -12.39 -22.79 -71.33
C PHE A 22 -11.31 -23.61 -70.56
N ALA A 23 -11.31 -23.58 -69.21
CA ALA A 23 -10.38 -24.36 -68.40
C ALA A 23 -11.09 -25.32 -67.43
N ILE A 24 -12.35 -25.68 -67.67
CA ILE A 24 -13.09 -26.69 -66.85
C ILE A 24 -13.33 -27.95 -67.71
N LEU A 25 -12.27 -28.50 -68.25
CA LEU A 25 -12.24 -29.87 -68.76
C LEU A 25 -10.77 -30.34 -68.60
N PHE A 26 -10.56 -31.31 -67.74
CA PHE A 26 -9.30 -31.97 -67.37
C PHE A 26 -8.60 -31.42 -66.12
N HIS A 27 -9.34 -31.30 -65.00
CA HIS A 27 -8.77 -31.67 -63.71
C HIS A 27 -9.75 -32.68 -63.08
N GLN A 28 -9.56 -33.96 -63.38
CA GLN A 28 -9.93 -34.97 -62.41
C GLN A 28 -9.10 -34.71 -61.16
N PRO A 29 -9.70 -34.53 -59.96
CA PRO A 29 -8.92 -34.62 -58.77
C PRO A 29 -8.33 -36.05 -58.82
N ALA A 30 -7.01 -36.13 -58.84
CA ALA A 30 -6.37 -37.37 -58.46
C ALA A 30 -6.94 -37.64 -57.06
N ASN A 31 -7.88 -38.59 -56.97
CA ASN A 31 -8.25 -39.23 -55.73
C ASN A 31 -6.94 -39.81 -55.19
N ALA A 32 -6.20 -39.03 -54.37
CA ALA A 32 -5.23 -39.61 -53.48
C ALA A 32 -6.05 -40.63 -52.68
N GLN A 33 -5.91 -41.89 -52.98
CA GLN A 33 -6.50 -42.96 -52.21
C GLN A 33 -6.04 -42.74 -50.79
N ARG A 34 -6.97 -42.29 -49.94
CA ARG A 34 -6.69 -42.12 -48.49
C ARG A 34 -6.25 -43.52 -48.05
N ILE A 35 -5.00 -43.65 -47.64
CA ILE A 35 -4.47 -44.90 -47.08
C ILE A 35 -5.31 -45.14 -45.82
N THR A 36 -6.17 -46.17 -45.85
CA THR A 36 -7.08 -46.51 -44.78
C THR A 36 -6.47 -47.48 -43.78
N GLY A 37 -5.24 -47.93 -44.02
CA GLY A 37 -4.48 -48.82 -43.16
C GLY A 37 -3.13 -49.15 -43.79
N PHE A 38 -2.17 -49.48 -42.94
CA PHE A 38 -0.88 -50.07 -43.33
C PHE A 38 -1.09 -51.53 -43.71
N THR A 39 -0.43 -52.01 -44.74
CA THR A 39 -0.58 -53.37 -45.25
C THR A 39 0.02 -54.41 -44.32
N GLU A 40 -0.36 -55.71 -44.47
CA GLU A 40 0.15 -56.84 -43.70
C GLU A 40 1.63 -57.14 -44.00
N GLU A 41 2.20 -56.56 -45.06
CA GLU A 41 3.63 -56.67 -45.33
C GLU A 41 4.41 -55.68 -44.45
N ILE A 42 4.79 -56.13 -43.27
CA ILE A 42 5.39 -55.37 -42.16
C ILE A 42 6.67 -54.63 -42.61
N GLU A 43 7.44 -55.19 -43.54
CA GLU A 43 8.66 -54.57 -44.02
C GLU A 43 8.40 -53.32 -44.89
N ASN A 44 7.21 -53.16 -45.45
CA ASN A 44 6.80 -51.98 -46.20
C ASN A 44 6.33 -50.79 -45.34
N PHE A 45 6.18 -50.97 -44.05
CA PHE A 45 5.66 -49.98 -43.13
C PHE A 45 6.39 -48.62 -43.20
N PRO A 46 7.75 -48.53 -43.23
CA PRO A 46 8.42 -47.23 -43.32
C PRO A 46 8.11 -46.47 -44.61
N PHE A 47 7.99 -47.18 -45.73
CA PHE A 47 7.70 -46.56 -47.01
C PHE A 47 6.26 -46.02 -47.04
N GLN A 48 5.31 -46.81 -46.57
CA GLN A 48 3.90 -46.41 -46.43
C GLN A 48 3.75 -45.25 -45.47
N LEU A 49 4.47 -45.26 -44.33
CA LEU A 49 4.50 -44.18 -43.39
C LEU A 49 5.04 -42.90 -44.00
N HIS A 50 6.19 -42.99 -44.73
CA HIS A 50 6.74 -41.87 -45.49
C HIS A 50 5.72 -41.29 -46.46
N ASP A 51 5.01 -42.12 -47.24
CA ASP A 51 4.06 -41.66 -48.21
C ASP A 51 2.89 -40.88 -47.62
N ILE A 52 2.42 -41.21 -46.41
CA ILE A 52 1.36 -40.49 -45.75
C ILE A 52 1.82 -39.19 -45.09
N ILE A 53 3.09 -39.09 -44.65
CA ILE A 53 3.59 -37.91 -43.92
C ILE A 53 4.45 -36.97 -44.77
N LYS A 54 4.88 -37.37 -46.00
CA LYS A 54 5.81 -36.60 -46.86
C LYS A 54 5.45 -35.15 -47.07
N GLY A 55 4.14 -34.83 -47.06
CA GLY A 55 3.64 -33.44 -47.19
C GLY A 55 3.83 -32.58 -45.96
N GLN A 56 4.24 -33.17 -44.84
CA GLN A 56 4.44 -32.49 -43.53
C GLN A 56 5.92 -32.49 -43.08
N LEU A 57 6.78 -33.18 -43.83
CA LEU A 57 8.21 -33.33 -43.48
C LEU A 57 9.02 -32.09 -43.90
N SER A 58 9.86 -31.61 -43.01
CA SER A 58 11.00 -30.73 -43.34
C SER A 58 12.08 -31.51 -44.08
N LYS A 59 13.06 -30.82 -44.73
CA LYS A 59 14.22 -31.47 -45.36
C LYS A 59 15.02 -32.38 -44.45
N GLU A 60 15.14 -32.02 -43.21
CA GLU A 60 15.81 -32.81 -42.17
C GLU A 60 15.00 -34.06 -41.84
N GLU A 61 13.70 -33.92 -41.67
CA GLU A 61 12.80 -35.05 -41.38
C GLU A 61 12.65 -36.01 -42.54
N GLU A 62 12.79 -35.54 -43.79
CA GLU A 62 12.90 -36.42 -44.99
C GLU A 62 14.15 -37.32 -44.87
N ALA A 63 15.30 -36.76 -44.51
CA ALA A 63 16.52 -37.56 -44.31
C ALA A 63 16.36 -38.57 -43.16
N GLN A 64 15.72 -38.16 -42.05
CA GLN A 64 15.40 -39.05 -40.92
C GLN A 64 14.44 -40.17 -41.33
N SER A 65 13.52 -39.94 -42.24
CA SER A 65 12.59 -40.95 -42.73
C SER A 65 13.32 -42.04 -43.54
N VAL A 66 14.31 -41.65 -44.36
CA VAL A 66 15.18 -42.63 -45.07
C VAL A 66 16.01 -43.42 -44.09
N GLU A 67 16.60 -42.78 -43.06
CA GLU A 67 17.37 -43.47 -42.04
C GLU A 67 16.48 -44.42 -41.23
N PHE A 68 15.22 -44.03 -40.93
CA PHE A 68 14.26 -44.91 -40.27
C PHE A 68 13.96 -46.17 -41.07
N ALA A 69 13.80 -46.06 -42.40
CA ALA A 69 13.58 -47.22 -43.28
C ALA A 69 14.79 -48.19 -43.26
N GLN A 70 16.02 -47.65 -43.24
CA GLN A 70 17.22 -48.45 -43.09
C GLN A 70 17.30 -49.13 -41.72
N PHE A 71 16.97 -48.42 -40.64
CA PHE A 71 16.94 -48.97 -39.29
C PHE A 71 15.89 -50.06 -39.11
N TRP A 72 14.71 -49.87 -39.70
CA TRP A 72 13.61 -50.85 -39.65
C TRP A 72 13.98 -52.16 -40.30
N SER A 73 14.79 -52.13 -41.39
CA SER A 73 15.24 -53.35 -42.11
C SER A 73 16.32 -54.15 -41.37
N THR A 74 16.81 -53.65 -40.23
CA THR A 74 17.75 -54.40 -39.37
C THR A 74 16.99 -55.39 -38.46
N ASP A 75 17.77 -56.28 -37.82
CA ASP A 75 17.28 -57.26 -36.82
C ASP A 75 17.03 -56.62 -35.43
N TYR A 76 17.05 -55.27 -35.32
CA TYR A 76 16.83 -54.61 -34.05
C TYR A 76 15.42 -54.87 -33.46
N PHE A 77 14.41 -54.80 -34.28
CA PHE A 77 13.06 -55.17 -33.91
C PHE A 77 12.75 -56.61 -34.30
N ALA A 78 12.34 -57.41 -33.29
CA ALA A 78 11.80 -58.77 -33.57
C ALA A 78 10.54 -58.67 -34.46
N PRO A 79 10.25 -59.66 -35.31
CA PRO A 79 9.06 -59.63 -36.20
C PRO A 79 7.74 -59.33 -35.47
N GLU A 80 7.58 -59.89 -34.25
CA GLU A 80 6.39 -59.70 -33.40
C GLU A 80 6.26 -58.24 -32.95
N LYS A 81 7.39 -57.55 -32.65
CA LYS A 81 7.42 -56.19 -32.26
C LYS A 81 7.14 -55.23 -33.43
N LYS A 82 7.66 -55.57 -34.62
CA LYS A 82 7.31 -54.84 -35.85
C LYS A 82 5.79 -54.93 -36.11
N ALA A 83 5.22 -56.14 -35.97
CA ALA A 83 3.77 -56.34 -36.12
C ALA A 83 2.92 -55.52 -35.10
N GLU A 84 3.34 -55.50 -33.86
CA GLU A 84 2.69 -54.68 -32.82
C GLU A 84 2.73 -53.18 -33.12
N ILE A 85 3.86 -52.64 -33.58
CA ILE A 85 4.00 -51.25 -33.97
C ILE A 85 3.05 -50.93 -35.14
N VAL A 86 2.97 -51.80 -36.13
CA VAL A 86 2.07 -51.62 -37.28
C VAL A 86 0.59 -51.71 -36.85
N GLU A 87 0.23 -52.64 -35.96
CA GLU A 87 -1.11 -52.74 -35.39
C GLU A 87 -1.54 -51.43 -34.70
N ILE A 88 -0.68 -50.93 -33.80
CA ILE A 88 -0.94 -49.66 -33.10
C ILE A 88 -1.04 -48.51 -34.10
N SER A 89 -0.18 -48.45 -35.09
CA SER A 89 -0.22 -47.43 -36.14
C SER A 89 -1.55 -47.45 -36.93
N ASN A 90 -2.09 -48.64 -37.19
CA ASN A 90 -3.39 -48.82 -37.81
C ASN A 90 -4.56 -48.36 -36.89
N LEU A 91 -4.46 -48.58 -35.57
CA LEU A 91 -5.43 -48.06 -34.62
C LEU A 91 -5.42 -46.53 -34.59
N LEU A 92 -4.24 -45.92 -34.60
CA LEU A 92 -4.06 -44.46 -34.68
C LEU A 92 -4.66 -43.90 -35.99
N LEU A 93 -4.36 -44.54 -37.12
CA LEU A 93 -4.83 -44.10 -38.42
C LEU A 93 -6.37 -44.11 -38.53
N LYS A 94 -7.02 -45.10 -37.92
CA LYS A 94 -8.50 -45.19 -37.84
C LYS A 94 -9.13 -44.05 -37.05
N LYS A 95 -8.43 -43.54 -36.01
CA LYS A 95 -8.87 -42.37 -35.22
C LYS A 95 -8.51 -41.02 -35.87
N THR A 96 -7.60 -41.02 -36.85
CA THR A 96 -7.03 -39.82 -37.44
C THR A 96 -7.88 -39.29 -38.56
N ASP A 97 -8.14 -38.00 -38.56
CA ASP A 97 -8.89 -37.35 -39.65
C ASP A 97 -7.97 -36.71 -40.70
N VAL A 98 -7.27 -35.64 -40.38
CA VAL A 98 -6.43 -34.88 -41.35
C VAL A 98 -5.00 -34.65 -40.79
N ASN A 99 -4.84 -34.47 -39.48
CA ASN A 99 -3.56 -34.16 -38.89
C ASN A 99 -2.72 -35.43 -38.62
N LEU A 100 -1.64 -35.60 -39.34
CA LEU A 100 -0.72 -36.75 -39.28
C LEU A 100 0.56 -36.46 -38.50
N SER A 101 0.68 -35.32 -37.80
CA SER A 101 1.91 -34.89 -37.12
C SER A 101 2.40 -35.88 -36.04
N HIS A 102 1.50 -36.68 -35.45
CA HIS A 102 1.86 -37.72 -34.47
C HIS A 102 2.63 -38.87 -35.14
N PHE A 103 2.44 -39.15 -36.42
CA PHE A 103 3.23 -40.14 -37.14
C PHE A 103 4.66 -39.67 -37.42
N VAL A 104 4.86 -38.36 -37.65
CA VAL A 104 6.21 -37.79 -37.71
C VAL A 104 6.94 -37.99 -36.37
N SER A 105 6.22 -37.68 -35.27
CA SER A 105 6.75 -37.88 -33.92
C SER A 105 7.01 -39.36 -33.59
N LEU A 106 6.10 -40.23 -33.98
CA LEU A 106 6.29 -41.69 -33.81
C LEU A 106 7.53 -42.21 -34.56
N MET A 107 7.72 -41.81 -35.82
CA MET A 107 8.91 -42.14 -36.61
C MET A 107 10.19 -41.70 -35.88
N LYS A 108 10.22 -40.49 -35.38
CA LYS A 108 11.37 -39.97 -34.64
C LYS A 108 11.63 -40.73 -33.34
N ILE A 109 10.60 -41.10 -32.59
CA ILE A 109 10.73 -41.91 -31.38
C ILE A 109 11.31 -43.26 -31.72
N LEU A 110 10.83 -43.94 -32.78
CA LEU A 110 11.32 -45.23 -33.20
C LEU A 110 12.78 -45.14 -33.70
N LEU A 111 13.13 -44.09 -34.41
CA LEU A 111 14.51 -43.87 -34.86
C LEU A 111 15.47 -43.62 -33.68
N ASN A 112 15.02 -42.84 -32.67
CA ASN A 112 15.83 -42.53 -31.50
C ASN A 112 16.17 -43.73 -30.62
N LEU A 113 15.45 -44.84 -30.74
CA LEU A 113 15.80 -46.11 -30.09
C LEU A 113 17.20 -46.58 -30.48
N LYS A 114 17.68 -46.24 -31.70
CA LYS A 114 19.04 -46.55 -32.15
C LYS A 114 20.13 -45.88 -31.32
N TYR A 115 19.83 -44.70 -30.75
CA TYR A 115 20.84 -43.79 -30.19
C TYR A 115 20.72 -43.58 -28.70
N ASN A 116 19.56 -43.91 -28.06
CA ASN A 116 19.29 -43.54 -26.70
C ASN A 116 18.86 -44.75 -25.83
N GLU A 117 19.76 -45.18 -24.94
CA GLU A 117 19.53 -46.32 -24.02
C GLU A 117 18.36 -46.04 -23.03
N GLN A 118 18.11 -44.79 -22.64
CA GLN A 118 17.06 -44.42 -21.74
C GLN A 118 15.67 -44.65 -22.39
N ILE A 119 15.56 -44.38 -23.69
CA ILE A 119 14.34 -44.65 -24.47
C ILE A 119 14.17 -46.16 -24.58
N GLN A 120 15.24 -46.92 -24.90
CA GLN A 120 15.18 -48.37 -25.02
C GLN A 120 14.60 -49.03 -23.75
N LYS A 121 15.07 -48.60 -22.57
CA LYS A 121 14.56 -49.11 -21.27
C LYS A 121 13.08 -48.80 -21.02
N SER A 122 12.58 -47.73 -21.59
CA SER A 122 11.22 -47.24 -21.36
C SER A 122 10.22 -47.57 -22.46
N PHE A 123 10.71 -48.01 -23.61
CA PHE A 123 9.95 -48.14 -24.84
C PHE A 123 8.77 -49.09 -24.75
N GLU A 124 8.97 -50.26 -24.16
CA GLU A 124 7.90 -51.26 -24.00
C GLU A 124 6.71 -50.71 -23.20
N THR A 125 7.00 -50.10 -22.07
CA THR A 125 5.95 -49.49 -21.21
C THR A 125 5.26 -48.35 -21.93
N TRP A 126 6.03 -47.52 -22.67
CA TRP A 126 5.50 -46.42 -23.44
C TRP A 126 4.63 -46.88 -24.60
N LEU A 127 5.04 -47.92 -25.34
CA LEU A 127 4.29 -48.50 -26.47
C LEU A 127 2.98 -49.09 -26.00
N ASN A 128 3.01 -49.84 -24.88
CA ASN A 128 1.78 -50.37 -24.25
C ASN A 128 0.78 -49.23 -23.82
N GLY A 129 1.31 -48.10 -23.32
CA GLY A 129 0.52 -46.96 -23.02
C GLY A 129 -0.14 -46.31 -24.27
N LEU A 130 0.65 -46.22 -25.36
CA LEU A 130 0.15 -45.72 -26.64
C LEU A 130 -0.96 -46.65 -27.19
N LYS A 131 -0.78 -47.98 -27.08
CA LYS A 131 -1.81 -48.98 -27.46
C LYS A 131 -3.08 -48.78 -26.67
N MET A 132 -2.96 -48.71 -25.33
CA MET A 132 -4.09 -48.47 -24.41
C MET A 132 -4.89 -47.21 -24.82
N TYR A 133 -4.19 -46.09 -25.13
CA TYR A 133 -4.85 -44.86 -25.55
C TYR A 133 -5.48 -44.96 -26.95
N ALA A 134 -4.83 -45.70 -27.86
CA ALA A 134 -5.37 -45.94 -29.19
C ALA A 134 -6.62 -46.81 -29.17
N GLU A 135 -6.75 -47.76 -28.24
CA GLU A 135 -7.88 -48.66 -28.08
C GLU A 135 -9.04 -47.99 -27.33
N ASP A 136 -8.76 -47.05 -26.40
CA ASP A 136 -9.80 -46.38 -25.60
C ASP A 136 -10.63 -45.41 -26.44
N PRO A 137 -11.95 -45.69 -26.65
CA PRO A 137 -12.81 -44.81 -27.44
C PRO A 137 -13.06 -43.43 -26.79
N SER A 138 -12.85 -43.30 -25.48
CA SER A 138 -13.01 -42.03 -24.75
C SER A 138 -11.87 -41.05 -24.99
N ILE A 139 -10.71 -41.54 -25.46
CA ILE A 139 -9.53 -40.72 -25.75
C ILE A 139 -9.53 -40.32 -27.22
N GLY A 140 -9.77 -39.03 -27.46
CA GLY A 140 -9.79 -38.45 -28.82
C GLY A 140 -8.38 -38.32 -29.41
N ILE A 141 -8.29 -38.31 -30.76
CA ILE A 141 -7.01 -38.24 -31.49
C ILE A 141 -6.18 -37.02 -31.10
N THR A 142 -6.77 -35.88 -30.80
CA THR A 142 -6.07 -34.66 -30.37
C THR A 142 -5.24 -34.90 -29.10
N ALA A 143 -5.77 -35.68 -28.15
CA ALA A 143 -5.06 -36.03 -26.93
C ALA A 143 -3.89 -36.99 -27.20
N ILE A 144 -4.09 -37.95 -28.12
CA ILE A 144 -3.05 -38.90 -28.52
C ILE A 144 -1.92 -38.14 -29.29
N ILE A 145 -2.26 -37.23 -30.19
CA ILE A 145 -1.28 -36.39 -30.90
C ILE A 145 -0.41 -35.65 -29.89
N LYS A 146 -1.00 -35.01 -28.88
CA LYS A 146 -0.26 -34.33 -27.81
C LYS A 146 0.61 -35.29 -27.02
N PHE A 147 0.09 -36.45 -26.65
CA PHE A 147 0.84 -37.46 -25.94
C PHE A 147 2.11 -37.90 -26.68
N VAL A 148 1.98 -38.23 -27.99
CA VAL A 148 3.13 -38.66 -28.80
C VAL A 148 4.13 -37.53 -28.99
N GLN A 149 3.67 -36.31 -29.30
CA GLN A 149 4.54 -35.15 -29.48
C GLN A 149 5.28 -34.76 -28.18
N ASN A 150 4.58 -34.76 -27.04
CA ASN A 150 5.20 -34.47 -25.75
C ASN A 150 6.24 -35.56 -25.37
N SER A 151 5.92 -36.83 -25.64
CA SER A 151 6.85 -37.94 -25.43
C SER A 151 8.10 -37.79 -26.29
N GLN A 152 7.97 -37.46 -27.58
CA GLN A 152 9.11 -37.21 -28.47
C GLN A 152 10.00 -36.09 -27.90
N SER A 153 9.40 -34.96 -27.48
CA SER A 153 10.14 -33.83 -26.93
C SER A 153 10.95 -34.19 -25.68
N ILE A 154 10.44 -35.09 -24.82
CA ILE A 154 11.15 -35.61 -23.67
C ILE A 154 12.34 -36.48 -24.13
N PHE A 155 12.07 -37.40 -25.03
CA PHE A 155 13.03 -38.36 -25.50
C PHE A 155 14.24 -37.71 -26.23
N GLU A 156 13.97 -36.63 -26.95
CA GLU A 156 15.02 -35.92 -27.70
C GLU A 156 15.77 -34.88 -26.90
N ASN A 157 15.04 -34.08 -26.08
CA ASN A 157 15.56 -32.83 -25.57
C ASN A 157 15.24 -32.57 -24.07
N ASN A 158 14.71 -33.55 -23.35
CA ASN A 158 14.24 -33.39 -21.96
C ASN A 158 13.20 -32.27 -21.80
N ILE A 159 12.42 -31.99 -22.85
CA ILE A 159 11.41 -30.96 -22.87
C ILE A 159 10.06 -31.60 -22.59
N LEU A 160 9.40 -31.18 -21.50
CA LEU A 160 8.10 -31.66 -21.09
C LEU A 160 6.97 -31.01 -21.89
N LYS A 161 7.12 -29.72 -22.20
CA LYS A 161 6.11 -28.97 -22.96
C LYS A 161 6.72 -27.78 -23.68
N ILE A 162 6.28 -27.55 -24.93
CA ILE A 162 6.58 -26.34 -25.71
C ILE A 162 5.29 -25.60 -25.99
N ARG A 163 5.35 -24.28 -25.83
CA ARG A 163 4.35 -23.29 -26.24
C ARG A 163 5.04 -22.11 -26.91
N PRO A 164 4.35 -21.29 -27.72
CA PRO A 164 4.99 -20.12 -28.35
C PRO A 164 5.60 -19.12 -27.35
N ALA A 165 5.06 -19.04 -26.13
CA ALA A 165 5.50 -18.09 -25.10
C ALA A 165 6.48 -18.67 -24.08
N HIS A 166 6.65 -20.00 -24.00
CA HIS A 166 7.48 -20.65 -23.00
C HIS A 166 7.73 -22.13 -23.33
N LYS A 167 8.75 -22.69 -22.67
CA LYS A 167 9.00 -24.13 -22.63
C LYS A 167 9.28 -24.59 -21.23
N TRP A 168 8.75 -25.77 -20.87
CA TRP A 168 9.10 -26.50 -19.66
C TRP A 168 10.07 -27.63 -19.99
N SER A 169 11.15 -27.72 -19.23
CA SER A 169 12.20 -28.74 -19.43
C SER A 169 12.79 -29.18 -18.09
N THR A 170 13.53 -30.30 -18.10
CA THR A 170 14.28 -30.82 -16.97
C THR A 170 15.75 -30.65 -17.19
N SER A 171 16.56 -30.54 -16.11
CA SER A 171 18.02 -30.39 -16.19
C SER A 171 18.76 -31.66 -16.63
N ASN A 172 18.12 -32.83 -16.46
CA ASN A 172 18.65 -34.12 -16.92
C ASN A 172 17.51 -34.96 -17.51
N GLY A 173 17.89 -36.06 -18.21
CA GLY A 173 16.98 -37.00 -18.88
C GLY A 173 16.74 -38.30 -18.14
N GLU A 174 17.11 -38.42 -16.87
CA GLU A 174 16.90 -39.63 -16.09
C GLU A 174 15.42 -39.72 -15.61
N TYR A 175 14.72 -40.71 -16.15
CA TYR A 175 13.34 -41.01 -15.78
C TYR A 175 13.01 -42.48 -15.86
N SER A 176 11.94 -42.90 -15.22
CA SER A 176 11.30 -44.19 -15.45
C SER A 176 9.89 -43.97 -15.97
N VAL A 177 9.45 -44.80 -16.89
CA VAL A 177 8.05 -44.77 -17.40
C VAL A 177 7.24 -45.81 -16.68
N THR A 178 6.08 -45.42 -16.19
CA THR A 178 5.14 -46.36 -15.51
C THR A 178 3.78 -46.23 -16.14
N LEU A 179 3.12 -47.38 -16.27
CA LEU A 179 1.77 -47.48 -16.81
C LEU A 179 0.87 -48.13 -15.77
N ASP A 180 -0.01 -47.35 -15.16
CA ASP A 180 -1.10 -47.79 -14.31
C ASP A 180 -2.45 -47.56 -15.04
N SER A 181 -3.29 -46.68 -14.56
CA SER A 181 -4.47 -46.20 -15.30
C SER A 181 -4.10 -45.15 -16.36
N VAL A 182 -2.96 -44.51 -16.24
CA VAL A 182 -2.36 -43.53 -17.18
C VAL A 182 -0.86 -43.72 -17.23
N LEU A 183 -0.28 -43.42 -18.40
CA LEU A 183 1.15 -43.44 -18.53
C LEU A 183 1.78 -42.17 -17.94
N THR A 184 2.80 -42.37 -17.11
CA THR A 184 3.53 -41.26 -16.48
C THR A 184 5.04 -41.45 -16.55
N PHE A 185 5.75 -40.32 -16.62
CA PHE A 185 7.22 -40.25 -16.50
C PHE A 185 7.56 -39.86 -15.07
N ARG A 186 8.33 -40.68 -14.36
CA ARG A 186 8.80 -40.43 -13.01
C ARG A 186 10.25 -39.99 -13.03
N PHE A 187 10.48 -38.79 -12.49
CA PHE A 187 11.82 -38.22 -12.45
C PHE A 187 12.37 -38.25 -11.02
N GLY A 188 13.66 -38.56 -10.88
CA GLY A 188 14.41 -38.40 -9.65
C GLY A 188 14.70 -36.91 -9.36
N THR A 189 15.74 -36.68 -8.54
CA THR A 189 16.10 -35.29 -8.19
C THR A 189 16.73 -34.57 -9.39
N LEU A 190 16.11 -33.46 -9.78
CA LEU A 190 16.52 -32.64 -10.92
C LEU A 190 16.01 -31.17 -10.73
N ASP A 191 16.40 -30.31 -11.64
CA ASP A 191 15.84 -28.98 -11.73
C ASP A 191 14.73 -28.93 -12.78
N LEU A 192 13.56 -28.42 -12.39
CA LEU A 192 12.46 -28.16 -13.31
C LEU A 192 12.54 -26.69 -13.76
N ILE A 193 12.61 -26.48 -15.07
CA ILE A 193 12.90 -25.18 -15.67
C ILE A 193 11.77 -24.76 -16.59
N CYS A 194 11.20 -23.58 -16.35
CA CYS A 194 10.37 -22.88 -17.34
C CYS A 194 11.12 -21.69 -17.89
N SER A 195 11.23 -21.58 -19.21
CA SER A 195 12.02 -20.53 -19.85
C SER A 195 11.36 -19.99 -21.12
N ASN A 196 11.73 -18.77 -21.46
CA ASN A 196 11.53 -18.15 -22.78
C ASN A 196 12.85 -17.51 -23.24
N GLU A 197 12.81 -16.65 -24.24
CA GLU A 197 14.00 -15.98 -24.79
C GLU A 197 14.66 -15.00 -23.79
N THR A 198 13.93 -14.50 -22.80
CA THR A 198 14.37 -13.39 -21.94
C THR A 198 14.47 -13.75 -20.46
N ASP A 199 13.77 -14.79 -20.00
CA ASP A 199 13.68 -15.13 -18.58
C ASP A 199 13.60 -16.65 -18.37
N SER A 200 14.02 -17.10 -17.18
CA SER A 200 13.83 -18.46 -16.72
C SER A 200 13.48 -18.51 -15.25
N MET A 201 12.46 -19.30 -14.89
CA MET A 201 12.16 -19.67 -13.51
C MET A 201 12.54 -21.13 -13.28
N VAL A 202 13.12 -21.41 -12.13
CA VAL A 202 13.70 -22.73 -11.82
C VAL A 202 13.25 -23.20 -10.44
N ILE A 203 12.82 -24.46 -10.37
CA ILE A 203 12.64 -25.18 -9.12
C ILE A 203 13.82 -26.15 -9.00
N LEU A 204 14.77 -25.83 -8.13
CA LEU A 204 16.01 -26.58 -7.94
C LEU A 204 15.76 -27.85 -7.12
N ALA A 205 16.45 -28.95 -7.47
CA ALA A 205 16.51 -30.20 -6.73
C ALA A 205 15.11 -30.77 -6.37
N THR A 206 14.16 -30.74 -7.31
CA THR A 206 12.81 -31.30 -7.15
C THR A 206 12.75 -32.72 -7.70
N GLN A 207 11.77 -33.48 -7.24
CA GLN A 207 11.37 -34.77 -7.82
C GLN A 207 9.94 -34.66 -8.33
N GLY A 208 9.56 -35.45 -9.33
CA GLY A 208 8.20 -35.34 -9.79
C GLY A 208 7.75 -36.39 -10.79
N ILE A 209 6.45 -36.33 -11.07
CA ILE A 209 5.76 -37.19 -12.01
C ILE A 209 5.13 -36.28 -13.08
N TYR A 210 5.50 -36.52 -14.32
CA TYR A 210 4.92 -35.85 -15.47
C TYR A 210 3.88 -36.75 -16.15
N ASN A 211 2.72 -36.20 -16.43
CA ASN A 211 1.67 -36.85 -17.24
C ASN A 211 1.60 -36.15 -18.61
N PRO A 212 2.06 -36.78 -19.69
CA PRO A 212 2.08 -36.18 -21.02
C PRO A 212 0.72 -36.00 -21.65
N LEU A 213 -0.30 -36.77 -21.20
CA LEU A 213 -1.67 -36.68 -21.70
C LEU A 213 -2.39 -35.44 -21.14
N SER A 214 -2.28 -35.20 -19.83
CA SER A 214 -2.86 -34.05 -19.14
C SER A 214 -1.94 -32.83 -19.11
N GLU A 215 -0.69 -32.95 -19.57
CA GLU A 215 0.32 -31.90 -19.59
C GLU A 215 0.59 -31.30 -18.21
N THR A 216 0.62 -32.17 -17.16
CA THR A 216 0.78 -31.74 -15.77
C THR A 216 2.00 -32.37 -15.11
N TRP A 217 2.63 -31.59 -14.23
CA TRP A 217 3.71 -32.02 -13.35
C TRP A 217 3.20 -32.06 -11.91
N SER A 218 3.41 -33.21 -11.24
CA SER A 218 3.18 -33.38 -9.80
C SER A 218 4.53 -33.49 -9.12
N GLY A 219 4.95 -32.40 -8.45
CA GLY A 219 6.26 -32.29 -7.84
C GLY A 219 6.26 -32.56 -6.35
N LYS A 220 7.42 -32.98 -5.83
CA LYS A 220 7.70 -33.16 -4.41
C LYS A 220 9.05 -32.56 -4.05
N GLY A 221 9.07 -31.67 -3.06
CA GLY A 221 10.30 -30.95 -2.67
C GLY A 221 10.73 -29.93 -3.72
N GLY A 222 11.89 -29.38 -3.52
CA GLY A 222 12.52 -28.39 -4.39
C GLY A 222 12.71 -27.04 -3.71
N LYS A 223 13.70 -26.29 -4.21
CA LYS A 223 14.09 -24.98 -3.70
C LYS A 223 13.82 -23.92 -4.77
N VAL A 224 13.07 -22.87 -4.43
CA VAL A 224 12.88 -21.68 -5.25
C VAL A 224 13.68 -20.55 -4.65
N THR A 225 14.39 -19.79 -5.47
CA THR A 225 15.28 -18.72 -5.03
C THR A 225 14.88 -17.37 -5.65
N TRP A 226 15.33 -16.30 -5.04
CA TRP A 226 15.15 -14.94 -5.54
C TRP A 226 16.35 -14.44 -6.36
N ALA A 227 17.08 -15.35 -7.01
CA ALA A 227 18.25 -15.03 -7.86
C ALA A 227 17.91 -14.01 -8.97
N ARG A 228 16.71 -14.07 -9.56
CA ARG A 228 16.24 -13.09 -10.55
C ARG A 228 16.18 -11.68 -10.00
N SER A 229 15.91 -11.53 -8.70
CA SER A 229 15.91 -10.26 -7.97
C SER A 229 17.29 -9.88 -7.42
N LYS A 230 18.36 -10.65 -7.75
CA LYS A 230 19.75 -10.47 -7.29
C LYS A 230 19.89 -10.57 -5.75
N LEU A 231 19.04 -11.37 -5.11
CA LEU A 231 19.15 -11.65 -3.67
C LEU A 231 19.95 -12.92 -3.41
N PRO A 232 20.62 -13.02 -2.23
CA PRO A 232 21.45 -14.17 -1.89
C PRO A 232 20.63 -15.46 -1.81
N VAL A 233 20.98 -16.46 -2.60
CA VAL A 233 20.23 -17.71 -2.76
C VAL A 233 20.26 -18.64 -1.53
N ASP A 234 21.20 -18.42 -0.61
CA ASP A 234 21.34 -19.20 0.62
C ASP A 234 20.75 -18.48 1.86
N GLU A 235 20.31 -17.24 1.67
CA GLU A 235 19.69 -16.44 2.72
C GLU A 235 18.19 -16.27 2.48
N ILE A 236 17.78 -16.16 1.20
CA ILE A 236 16.38 -15.92 0.83
C ILE A 236 15.93 -16.97 -0.19
N PHE A 237 15.13 -17.91 0.27
CA PHE A 237 14.63 -19.02 -0.54
C PHE A 237 13.35 -19.64 0.04
N ALA A 238 12.65 -20.38 -0.79
CA ALA A 238 11.47 -21.16 -0.41
C ALA A 238 11.69 -22.65 -0.66
N MET A 239 11.32 -23.50 0.30
CA MET A 239 11.31 -24.95 0.18
C MET A 239 9.87 -25.41 -0.10
N LEU A 240 9.69 -26.07 -1.23
CA LEU A 240 8.41 -26.62 -1.63
C LEU A 240 8.13 -27.96 -0.94
N SER A 241 6.86 -28.28 -0.73
CA SER A 241 6.41 -29.60 -0.26
C SER A 241 5.88 -30.40 -1.44
N ASN A 242 4.59 -30.70 -1.49
CA ASN A 242 3.94 -31.30 -2.66
C ASN A 242 3.26 -30.18 -3.45
N TYR A 243 3.38 -30.22 -4.77
CA TYR A 243 2.80 -29.20 -5.63
C TYR A 243 2.41 -29.77 -6.99
N ARG A 244 1.54 -29.07 -7.72
CA ARG A 244 1.12 -29.44 -9.07
C ARG A 244 1.18 -28.25 -9.99
N ILE A 245 1.72 -28.45 -11.19
CA ILE A 245 1.84 -27.42 -12.23
C ILE A 245 1.13 -27.88 -13.49
N ASP A 246 0.33 -27.00 -14.06
CA ASP A 246 -0.19 -27.08 -15.41
C ASP A 246 0.86 -26.50 -16.37
N LEU A 247 1.56 -27.37 -17.11
CA LEU A 247 2.68 -26.97 -17.98
C LEU A 247 2.21 -26.22 -19.25
N THR A 248 0.92 -26.09 -19.45
CA THR A 248 0.38 -25.23 -20.51
C THR A 248 0.48 -23.75 -20.17
N LYS A 249 0.77 -23.42 -18.90
CA LYS A 249 0.96 -22.06 -18.37
C LYS A 249 2.41 -21.74 -18.12
N ASN A 250 2.73 -20.45 -18.15
CA ASN A 250 4.06 -19.93 -17.83
C ASN A 250 4.17 -19.42 -16.38
N GLU A 251 3.31 -19.93 -15.51
CA GLU A 251 3.20 -19.58 -14.09
C GLU A 251 2.77 -20.80 -13.28
N TYR A 252 3.04 -20.77 -11.97
CA TYR A 252 2.51 -21.74 -11.04
C TYR A 252 2.26 -21.13 -9.65
N VAL A 253 1.46 -21.84 -8.88
CA VAL A 253 1.25 -21.59 -7.45
C VAL A 253 1.58 -22.88 -6.72
N ALA A 254 2.36 -22.78 -5.66
CA ALA A 254 2.62 -23.91 -4.76
C ALA A 254 2.22 -23.53 -3.33
N ASP A 255 1.51 -24.42 -2.70
CA ASP A 255 0.99 -24.30 -1.34
C ASP A 255 1.91 -24.97 -0.33
N SER A 256 1.72 -24.67 0.95
CA SER A 256 2.45 -25.30 2.06
C SER A 256 3.97 -25.20 1.91
N VAL A 257 4.44 -24.01 1.58
CA VAL A 257 5.83 -23.68 1.30
C VAL A 257 6.50 -23.10 2.53
N TRP A 258 7.71 -23.56 2.86
CA TRP A 258 8.53 -23.01 3.93
C TRP A 258 9.49 -21.97 3.37
N PHE A 259 9.24 -20.70 3.70
CA PHE A 259 10.05 -19.58 3.26
C PHE A 259 11.06 -19.17 4.33
N THR A 260 12.31 -19.01 3.91
CA THR A 260 13.43 -18.52 4.72
C THR A 260 13.85 -17.15 4.21
N ASN A 261 13.94 -16.19 5.13
CA ASN A 261 14.58 -14.91 4.89
C ASN A 261 15.36 -14.53 6.16
N LYS A 262 16.68 -14.77 6.11
CA LYS A 262 17.55 -14.62 7.29
C LYS A 262 17.75 -13.17 7.72
N ASP A 263 17.46 -12.19 6.84
CA ASP A 263 17.56 -10.76 7.18
C ASP A 263 16.53 -10.37 8.23
N TYR A 264 15.35 -11.03 8.23
CA TYR A 264 14.22 -10.64 9.08
C TYR A 264 13.75 -11.72 10.05
N PHE A 265 13.98 -13.02 9.77
CA PHE A 265 13.39 -14.11 10.54
C PHE A 265 14.41 -15.15 10.97
N LYS A 266 14.30 -15.54 12.25
CA LYS A 266 15.14 -16.63 12.82
C LYS A 266 14.66 -18.02 12.38
N THR A 267 13.40 -18.17 12.05
CA THR A 267 12.75 -19.43 11.67
C THR A 267 12.01 -19.31 10.35
N PRO A 268 11.96 -20.37 9.53
CA PRO A 268 11.18 -20.36 8.30
C PRO A 268 9.70 -20.14 8.57
N SER A 269 9.02 -19.48 7.63
CA SER A 269 7.59 -19.17 7.71
C SER A 269 6.81 -20.00 6.71
N LEU A 270 5.62 -20.43 7.10
CA LEU A 270 4.72 -21.22 6.27
C LEU A 270 3.81 -20.30 5.44
N GLY A 271 3.68 -20.61 4.15
CA GLY A 271 2.84 -19.84 3.25
C GLY A 271 2.65 -20.51 1.89
N TYR A 272 2.34 -19.72 0.88
CA TYR A 272 2.30 -20.14 -0.51
C TYR A 272 3.19 -19.25 -1.38
N ILE A 273 3.66 -19.82 -2.50
CA ILE A 273 4.47 -19.11 -3.48
C ILE A 273 3.74 -19.05 -4.82
N LYS A 274 3.89 -17.92 -5.50
CA LYS A 274 3.54 -17.77 -6.92
C LYS A 274 4.79 -17.42 -7.69
N ASP A 275 4.96 -18.05 -8.83
CA ASP A 275 6.04 -17.69 -9.74
C ASP A 275 5.58 -17.71 -11.18
N ARG A 276 6.15 -16.83 -11.99
CA ARG A 276 5.88 -16.71 -13.43
C ARG A 276 7.09 -16.19 -14.19
N LEU A 277 7.10 -16.43 -15.50
CA LEU A 277 8.04 -15.75 -16.37
C LEU A 277 7.72 -14.27 -16.47
N ILE A 278 8.75 -13.44 -16.39
CA ILE A 278 8.65 -11.99 -16.46
C ILE A 278 9.10 -11.47 -17.82
N LYS A 279 8.55 -10.33 -18.24
CA LYS A 279 8.89 -9.70 -19.52
C LYS A 279 10.06 -8.72 -19.43
N SER A 280 10.46 -8.31 -18.21
CA SER A 280 11.47 -7.29 -17.98
C SER A 280 12.73 -7.89 -17.39
N THR A 281 13.88 -7.55 -17.95
CA THR A 281 15.20 -7.96 -17.45
C THR A 281 15.79 -7.02 -16.42
N LYS A 282 15.14 -5.87 -16.11
CA LYS A 282 15.61 -4.93 -15.08
C LYS A 282 15.27 -5.47 -13.69
N ALA A 283 16.27 -5.75 -12.87
CA ALA A 283 16.10 -6.29 -11.51
C ALA A 283 15.12 -5.49 -10.62
N SER A 284 15.03 -4.16 -10.82
CA SER A 284 14.10 -3.29 -10.11
C SER A 284 12.62 -3.54 -10.45
N ASN A 285 12.35 -4.18 -11.59
CA ASN A 285 11.00 -4.45 -12.10
C ASN A 285 10.65 -5.94 -11.99
N VAL A 286 11.49 -6.72 -11.34
CA VAL A 286 11.24 -8.14 -11.09
C VAL A 286 10.20 -8.24 -9.98
N ASP A 287 9.02 -8.73 -10.33
CA ASP A 287 7.86 -8.88 -9.43
C ASP A 287 7.60 -10.34 -9.00
N HIS A 288 8.48 -11.28 -9.38
CA HIS A 288 8.38 -12.69 -9.05
C HIS A 288 9.77 -13.29 -8.73
N PRO A 289 9.82 -14.31 -7.86
CA PRO A 289 8.71 -14.99 -7.17
C PRO A 289 7.98 -14.09 -6.17
N GLU A 290 6.71 -14.40 -5.89
CA GLU A 290 5.95 -13.84 -4.78
C GLU A 290 5.79 -14.90 -3.68
N PHE A 291 6.02 -14.52 -2.43
CA PHE A 291 5.71 -15.36 -1.27
C PHE A 291 4.70 -14.65 -0.37
N HIS A 292 3.68 -15.36 0.09
CA HIS A 292 2.65 -14.85 0.97
C HIS A 292 2.45 -15.78 2.16
N THR A 293 2.41 -15.25 3.38
CA THR A 293 2.03 -16.00 4.57
C THR A 293 0.52 -16.22 4.63
N TYR A 294 0.06 -17.25 5.36
CA TYR A 294 -1.37 -17.57 5.52
C TYR A 294 -2.13 -16.65 6.51
N GLY A 295 -1.76 -15.39 6.60
CA GLY A 295 -2.38 -14.46 7.56
C GLY A 295 -1.92 -14.66 9.00
N GLN A 296 -0.92 -15.49 9.24
CA GLN A 296 -0.24 -15.60 10.54
C GLN A 296 0.42 -14.28 10.89
N ARG A 297 0.28 -13.86 12.12
CA ARG A 297 1.02 -12.73 12.66
C ARG A 297 2.36 -13.23 13.20
N TYR A 298 3.38 -12.47 12.92
CA TYR A 298 4.75 -12.71 13.37
C TYR A 298 5.15 -11.54 14.25
N HIS A 299 5.69 -11.87 15.41
CA HIS A 299 6.32 -10.89 16.28
C HIS A 299 7.82 -10.93 16.06
N ILE A 300 8.40 -9.79 15.69
CA ILE A 300 9.83 -9.63 15.46
C ILE A 300 10.34 -8.61 16.46
N ASP A 301 11.02 -9.09 17.49
CA ASP A 301 11.73 -8.22 18.42
C ASP A 301 12.96 -7.61 17.73
N ASN A 302 13.14 -6.32 17.93
CA ASN A 302 14.27 -5.58 17.37
C ASN A 302 14.46 -5.81 15.85
N LEU A 303 13.39 -5.62 15.09
CA LEU A 303 13.47 -5.54 13.63
C LEU A 303 14.56 -4.53 13.21
N PHE A 304 14.60 -3.38 13.90
CA PHE A 304 15.71 -2.46 14.03
C PHE A 304 15.95 -2.21 15.51
N ASP A 305 17.09 -1.67 15.88
CA ASP A 305 17.43 -1.42 17.30
C ASP A 305 16.39 -0.54 18.00
N GLY A 306 15.67 -1.14 18.97
CA GLY A 306 14.57 -0.50 19.68
C GLY A 306 13.25 -0.40 18.90
N VAL A 307 13.10 -1.16 17.82
CA VAL A 307 11.91 -1.16 16.97
C VAL A 307 11.40 -2.58 16.77
N ASP A 308 10.20 -2.88 17.25
CA ASP A 308 9.54 -4.16 17.08
C ASP A 308 8.51 -4.10 15.94
N TYR A 309 8.27 -5.27 15.34
CA TYR A 309 7.22 -5.46 14.34
C TYR A 309 6.25 -6.57 14.76
N ASP A 310 4.97 -6.35 14.57
CA ASP A 310 3.93 -7.36 14.73
C ASP A 310 2.95 -7.31 13.56
N GLY A 311 2.91 -8.35 12.76
CA GLY A 311 2.05 -8.41 11.57
C GLY A 311 2.31 -9.63 10.71
N GLY A 312 1.55 -9.77 9.63
CA GLY A 312 1.83 -10.68 8.54
C GLY A 312 2.90 -10.10 7.61
N TYR A 313 3.37 -10.90 6.66
CA TYR A 313 4.24 -10.38 5.62
C TYR A 313 4.09 -11.13 4.30
N TYR A 314 4.52 -10.50 3.24
CA TYR A 314 4.68 -11.10 1.92
C TYR A 314 5.88 -10.47 1.20
N MET A 315 6.37 -11.18 0.19
CA MET A 315 7.51 -10.73 -0.60
C MET A 315 7.16 -10.78 -2.08
N VAL A 316 7.46 -9.71 -2.82
CA VAL A 316 7.21 -9.58 -4.26
C VAL A 316 8.51 -9.16 -4.93
N GLY A 317 9.14 -10.08 -5.67
CA GLY A 317 10.48 -9.84 -6.19
C GLY A 317 11.46 -9.49 -5.07
N SER A 318 12.15 -8.36 -5.17
CA SER A 318 13.09 -7.88 -4.15
C SER A 318 12.44 -7.11 -3.01
N LYS A 319 11.14 -6.83 -3.07
CA LYS A 319 10.44 -6.00 -2.11
C LYS A 319 9.80 -6.86 -1.02
N PHE A 320 10.08 -6.51 0.21
CA PHE A 320 9.48 -7.12 1.38
C PHE A 320 8.39 -6.21 1.94
N TYR A 321 7.23 -6.78 2.23
CA TYR A 321 6.06 -6.04 2.70
C TYR A 321 5.58 -6.59 4.03
N GLY A 322 5.33 -5.70 4.99
CA GLY A 322 4.54 -6.01 6.17
C GLY A 322 3.06 -5.92 5.83
N SER A 323 2.27 -6.83 6.33
CA SER A 323 0.84 -6.88 6.04
C SER A 323 -0.02 -7.05 7.28
N GLY A 324 -1.17 -6.40 7.25
CA GLY A 324 -2.22 -6.53 8.24
C GLY A 324 -3.59 -6.42 7.59
N THR A 325 -4.62 -6.73 8.34
CA THR A 325 -6.01 -6.49 7.94
C THR A 325 -6.52 -5.21 8.56
N ARG A 326 -7.75 -4.82 8.25
CA ARG A 326 -8.41 -3.69 8.88
C ARG A 326 -8.65 -3.94 10.39
N GLU A 327 -9.10 -5.14 10.72
CA GLU A 327 -9.41 -5.55 12.10
C GLU A 327 -8.12 -5.80 12.90
N GLN A 328 -7.06 -6.24 12.22
CA GLN A 328 -5.77 -6.55 12.81
C GLN A 328 -4.65 -5.93 11.95
N PRO A 329 -4.44 -4.61 12.02
CA PRO A 329 -3.38 -3.94 11.28
C PRO A 329 -2.00 -4.46 11.72
N ALA A 330 -1.04 -4.38 10.83
CA ALA A 330 0.35 -4.59 11.19
C ALA A 330 0.84 -3.40 12.03
N ILE A 331 1.71 -3.65 12.99
CA ILE A 331 2.15 -2.69 14.00
C ILE A 331 3.67 -2.59 13.96
N ILE A 332 4.18 -1.38 13.91
CA ILE A 332 5.57 -1.06 14.24
C ILE A 332 5.56 -0.30 15.55
N LEU A 333 6.37 -0.78 16.50
CA LEU A 333 6.44 -0.25 17.84
C LEU A 333 7.85 0.23 18.14
N PHE A 334 7.99 1.51 18.38
CA PHE A 334 9.25 2.13 18.79
C PHE A 334 9.30 2.24 20.31
N LYS A 335 10.41 1.82 20.89
CA LYS A 335 10.66 1.90 22.32
C LYS A 335 11.52 3.11 22.67
N ARG A 336 11.20 3.76 23.78
CA ARG A 336 12.03 4.77 24.44
C ARG A 336 12.17 4.41 25.91
N ASN A 337 13.41 4.34 26.41
CA ASN A 337 13.68 3.92 27.79
C ASN A 337 13.04 2.55 28.13
N ASN A 338 13.11 1.59 27.21
CA ASN A 338 12.51 0.25 27.29
C ASN A 338 10.99 0.23 27.50
N LYS A 339 10.29 1.32 27.16
CA LYS A 339 8.82 1.40 27.17
C LYS A 339 8.33 1.74 25.78
N ASP A 340 7.14 1.24 25.46
CA ASP A 340 6.43 1.59 24.25
C ASP A 340 6.21 3.10 24.20
N PHE A 341 6.61 3.72 23.09
CA PHE A 341 6.54 5.17 22.96
C PHE A 341 5.81 5.62 21.71
N LEU A 342 6.20 5.09 20.53
CA LEU A 342 5.51 5.41 19.28
C LEU A 342 4.97 4.13 18.65
N ARG A 343 3.66 4.10 18.46
CA ARG A 343 2.93 3.00 17.82
C ARG A 343 2.42 3.45 16.47
N ILE A 344 2.82 2.73 15.43
CA ILE A 344 2.38 2.93 14.05
C ILE A 344 1.58 1.70 13.63
N GLU A 345 0.37 1.89 13.14
CA GLU A 345 -0.50 0.83 12.66
C GLU A 345 -0.82 1.05 11.19
N SER A 346 -0.59 0.05 10.33
CA SER A 346 -0.92 0.13 8.91
C SER A 346 -1.35 -1.21 8.34
N LYS A 347 -2.06 -1.17 7.21
CA LYS A 347 -2.39 -2.37 6.42
C LYS A 347 -1.18 -2.88 5.65
N ILE A 348 -0.29 -1.97 5.22
CA ILE A 348 0.86 -2.28 4.38
C ILE A 348 2.06 -1.44 4.77
N TYR A 349 3.19 -2.11 5.00
CA TYR A 349 4.51 -1.51 5.08
C TYR A 349 5.37 -1.99 3.93
N VAL A 350 6.19 -1.12 3.39
CA VAL A 350 7.25 -1.46 2.46
C VAL A 350 8.57 -1.42 3.22
N PHE A 351 9.17 -2.59 3.42
CA PHE A 351 10.49 -2.70 4.03
C PHE A 351 11.57 -2.63 2.97
N GLN A 352 12.57 -1.84 3.25
CA GLN A 352 13.84 -1.77 2.53
C GLN A 352 14.94 -2.12 3.52
N ARG A 353 16.15 -2.39 3.04
CA ARG A 353 17.24 -2.88 3.89
C ARG A 353 17.49 -2.06 5.16
N GLN A 354 17.26 -0.76 5.12
CA GLN A 354 17.54 0.18 6.22
C GLN A 354 16.39 1.20 6.43
N SER A 355 15.23 0.92 5.91
CA SER A 355 14.08 1.80 6.08
C SER A 355 12.77 1.05 5.97
N VAL A 356 11.74 1.62 6.53
CA VAL A 356 10.36 1.17 6.38
C VAL A 356 9.46 2.35 6.10
N VAL A 357 8.53 2.15 5.16
CA VAL A 357 7.61 3.20 4.70
C VAL A 357 6.18 2.69 4.70
N SER A 358 5.25 3.56 5.01
CA SER A 358 3.81 3.34 4.80
C SER A 358 3.17 4.64 4.32
N ASP A 359 2.34 4.56 3.30
CA ASP A 359 1.64 5.73 2.76
C ASP A 359 0.45 6.17 3.62
N ASN A 360 -0.12 5.22 4.38
CA ASN A 360 -1.26 5.49 5.24
C ASN A 360 -1.15 4.67 6.53
N ALA A 361 -0.79 5.33 7.62
CA ALA A 361 -0.62 4.73 8.92
C ALA A 361 -1.32 5.52 10.02
N LYS A 362 -1.94 4.82 10.94
CA LYS A 362 -2.41 5.37 12.20
C LYS A 362 -1.20 5.58 13.12
N VAL A 363 -1.03 6.79 13.61
CA VAL A 363 0.14 7.21 14.40
C VAL A 363 -0.29 7.56 15.81
N ARG A 364 0.42 7.05 16.80
CA ARG A 364 0.19 7.36 18.22
C ARG A 364 1.49 7.44 19.01
N PHE A 365 1.86 8.64 19.45
CA PHE A 365 2.87 8.82 20.49
C PHE A 365 2.20 8.68 21.86
N LEU A 366 2.74 7.86 22.72
CA LEU A 366 2.26 7.62 24.08
C LEU A 366 2.97 8.58 25.03
N ILE A 367 2.23 9.44 25.72
CA ILE A 367 2.74 10.45 26.64
C ILE A 367 1.97 10.33 27.94
N GLU A 368 2.57 9.70 28.94
CA GLU A 368 1.89 9.36 30.22
C GLU A 368 0.56 8.62 29.98
N ASN A 369 -0.56 9.19 30.41
CA ASN A 369 -1.91 8.69 30.16
C ASN A 369 -2.56 9.32 28.93
N ASP A 370 -1.84 10.17 28.20
CA ASP A 370 -2.28 10.93 27.04
C ASP A 370 -1.59 10.47 25.76
N SER A 371 -1.93 11.09 24.65
CA SER A 371 -1.31 10.76 23.38
C SER A 371 -1.32 11.93 22.38
N ILE A 372 -0.39 11.85 21.42
CA ILE A 372 -0.46 12.61 20.16
C ILE A 372 -0.88 11.62 19.10
N PHE A 373 -2.03 11.82 18.47
CA PHE A 373 -2.69 10.83 17.65
C PHE A 373 -3.20 11.38 16.34
N HIS A 374 -3.06 10.57 15.26
CA HIS A 374 -3.72 10.79 13.97
C HIS A 374 -4.09 9.45 13.32
N SER A 375 -5.24 9.42 12.62
CA SER A 375 -5.79 8.18 12.04
C SER A 375 -5.18 7.74 10.71
N GLY A 376 -4.47 8.62 9.97
CA GLY A 376 -3.87 8.28 8.68
C GLY A 376 -2.87 9.32 8.23
N LEU A 377 -1.58 9.01 8.30
CA LEU A 377 -0.45 9.82 7.82
C LEU A 377 0.55 8.92 7.10
N GLY A 378 1.33 9.48 6.21
CA GLY A 378 2.51 8.84 5.70
C GLY A 378 3.57 8.69 6.79
N PHE A 379 4.19 7.56 6.83
CA PHE A 379 5.22 7.21 7.79
C PHE A 379 6.48 6.73 7.08
N THR A 380 7.62 7.21 7.51
CA THR A 380 8.94 6.75 7.07
C THR A 380 9.86 6.64 8.27
N TYR A 381 10.55 5.52 8.39
CA TYR A 381 11.67 5.35 9.29
C TYR A 381 12.93 5.02 8.52
N ASN A 382 14.03 5.67 8.84
CA ASN A 382 15.36 5.38 8.30
C ASN A 382 16.29 5.00 9.46
N ASP A 383 16.77 3.76 9.45
CA ASP A 383 17.59 3.19 10.52
C ASP A 383 19.01 3.74 10.54
N GLN A 384 19.60 4.12 9.39
CA GLN A 384 20.95 4.69 9.32
C GLN A 384 21.08 5.96 10.14
N VAL A 385 20.06 6.82 10.06
CA VAL A 385 20.02 8.10 10.79
C VAL A 385 19.09 8.05 12.00
N ARG A 386 18.47 6.89 12.26
CA ARG A 386 17.51 6.64 13.36
C ARG A 386 16.37 7.67 13.38
N MET A 387 15.88 8.07 12.21
CA MET A 387 14.92 9.16 12.05
C MET A 387 13.54 8.62 11.63
N VAL A 388 12.54 8.95 12.41
CA VAL A 388 11.12 8.86 12.05
C VAL A 388 10.69 10.17 11.40
N ALA A 389 10.00 10.09 10.28
CA ALA A 389 9.30 11.20 9.64
C ALA A 389 7.85 10.82 9.37
N ILE A 390 6.92 11.68 9.77
CA ILE A 390 5.48 11.48 9.65
C ILE A 390 4.89 12.74 9.03
N ALA A 391 4.23 12.59 7.88
CA ALA A 391 3.68 13.72 7.14
C ALA A 391 2.39 13.35 6.41
N PRO A 392 1.54 14.31 6.08
CA PRO A 392 0.43 14.10 5.15
C PRO A 392 0.96 13.63 3.78
N THR A 393 0.37 12.57 3.23
CA THR A 393 0.75 12.03 1.91
C THR A 393 -0.21 12.42 0.81
N ASP A 394 -1.47 12.68 1.17
CA ASP A 394 -2.54 12.98 0.23
C ASP A 394 -3.38 14.16 0.78
N PHE A 395 -3.74 15.07 -0.11
CA PHE A 395 -4.56 16.23 0.24
C PHE A 395 -5.98 15.85 0.70
N LEU A 396 -6.49 14.71 0.28
CA LEU A 396 -7.87 14.33 0.56
C LEU A 396 -8.06 13.52 1.86
N THR A 397 -7.09 12.70 2.22
CA THR A 397 -7.24 11.73 3.33
C THR A 397 -6.62 12.18 4.64
N THR A 398 -5.73 13.18 4.61
CA THR A 398 -4.84 13.53 5.73
C THR A 398 -5.08 14.95 6.27
N GLN A 399 -6.21 15.56 5.97
CA GLN A 399 -6.49 16.96 6.36
C GLN A 399 -7.05 17.12 7.78
N SER A 400 -7.35 16.03 8.48
CA SER A 400 -7.76 16.14 9.89
C SER A 400 -6.56 16.59 10.75
N PRO A 401 -6.83 17.39 11.80
CA PRO A 401 -5.75 17.79 12.70
C PRO A 401 -5.25 16.63 13.55
N ILE A 402 -3.99 16.71 13.97
CA ILE A 402 -3.44 15.83 14.99
C ILE A 402 -4.04 16.20 16.33
N LEU A 403 -4.51 15.20 17.06
CA LEU A 403 -5.07 15.35 18.39
C LEU A 403 -3.98 15.18 19.41
N ASN A 404 -3.64 16.24 20.13
CA ASN A 404 -2.71 16.22 21.26
C ASN A 404 -3.52 16.35 22.55
N THR A 405 -3.75 15.24 23.25
CA THR A 405 -4.58 15.23 24.46
C THR A 405 -3.82 15.71 25.70
N TYR A 406 -2.49 15.65 25.71
CA TYR A 406 -1.68 16.16 26.82
C TYR A 406 -1.75 17.68 26.94
N HIS A 407 -1.55 18.39 25.82
CA HIS A 407 -1.69 19.84 25.79
C HIS A 407 -3.11 20.30 25.51
N ASN A 408 -4.01 19.40 25.14
CA ASN A 408 -5.41 19.66 24.76
C ASN A 408 -5.55 20.62 23.57
N PHE A 409 -4.72 20.41 22.54
CA PHE A 409 -4.79 21.11 21.27
C PHE A 409 -4.96 20.17 20.09
N SER A 410 -5.73 20.60 19.11
CA SER A 410 -5.74 20.06 17.75
C SER A 410 -4.71 20.84 16.93
N ILE A 411 -3.77 20.13 16.29
CA ILE A 411 -2.61 20.75 15.64
C ILE A 411 -2.55 20.36 14.16
N ASN A 412 -2.40 21.33 13.28
CA ASN A 412 -2.09 21.11 11.87
C ASN A 412 -0.64 21.56 11.59
N PHE A 413 0.15 20.72 10.90
CA PHE A 413 1.53 21.03 10.53
C PHE A 413 1.94 20.21 9.29
N ASN A 414 3.13 20.53 8.75
CA ASN A 414 3.65 19.88 7.55
C ASN A 414 4.23 18.48 7.83
N GLN A 415 5.03 18.35 8.90
CA GLN A 415 5.73 17.11 9.24
C GLN A 415 6.01 17.02 10.74
N ILE A 416 5.98 15.80 11.28
CA ILE A 416 6.60 15.44 12.56
C ILE A 416 7.90 14.69 12.26
N SER A 417 8.97 15.05 12.97
CA SER A 417 10.24 14.34 12.92
C SER A 417 10.70 13.97 14.32
N TRP A 418 11.15 12.74 14.51
CA TRP A 418 11.73 12.29 15.77
C TRP A 418 12.97 11.45 15.49
N ASN A 419 14.11 11.86 16.07
CA ASN A 419 15.32 11.04 16.11
C ASN A 419 15.31 10.20 17.39
N LEU A 420 15.43 8.88 17.26
CA LEU A 420 15.36 7.95 18.39
C LEU A 420 16.43 8.19 19.46
N GLY A 421 17.51 8.87 19.11
CA GLY A 421 18.61 9.23 20.02
C GLY A 421 18.41 10.54 20.76
N THR A 422 17.30 11.28 20.53
CA THR A 422 17.05 12.60 21.13
C THR A 422 15.77 12.62 21.96
N ASP A 423 15.74 13.56 22.93
CA ASP A 423 14.57 13.83 23.76
C ASP A 423 13.67 14.92 23.15
N GLU A 424 13.62 15.03 21.81
CA GLU A 424 12.87 16.06 21.13
C GLU A 424 12.05 15.50 19.96
N ILE A 425 10.77 15.87 19.92
CA ILE A 425 9.92 15.71 18.72
C ILE A 425 9.77 17.09 18.06
N VAL A 426 10.11 17.15 16.80
CA VAL A 426 10.08 18.38 16.00
C VAL A 426 8.85 18.41 15.10
N PHE A 427 8.11 19.52 15.14
CA PHE A 427 6.95 19.80 14.29
C PHE A 427 7.29 20.95 13.37
N GLY A 428 7.21 20.75 12.07
CA GLY A 428 7.54 21.83 11.13
C GLY A 428 7.62 21.36 9.68
N PRO A 429 8.22 22.17 8.82
CA PRO A 429 8.43 21.79 7.43
C PRO A 429 9.47 20.68 7.32
N PRO A 430 9.47 19.90 6.21
CA PRO A 430 10.55 18.99 5.89
C PRO A 430 11.91 19.69 5.90
N ILE A 431 12.96 18.93 6.23
CA ILE A 431 14.33 19.45 6.22
C ILE A 431 14.66 20.05 4.84
N GLY A 432 15.10 21.31 4.82
CA GLY A 432 15.42 22.06 3.59
C GLY A 432 14.27 22.91 3.02
N ALA A 433 13.07 22.86 3.57
CA ALA A 433 12.00 23.79 3.22
C ALA A 433 12.21 25.16 3.88
N SER A 434 11.87 26.23 3.16
CA SER A 434 12.14 27.61 3.59
C SER A 434 11.09 28.20 4.54
N GLN A 435 9.87 27.63 4.57
CA GLN A 435 8.77 28.15 5.36
C GLN A 435 8.01 27.03 6.06
N GLY A 436 7.70 27.24 7.33
CA GLY A 436 6.84 26.36 8.14
C GLY A 436 5.53 27.08 8.50
N ARG A 437 4.42 26.38 8.34
CA ARG A 437 3.11 26.81 8.80
C ARG A 437 2.49 25.76 9.69
N ALA A 438 2.03 26.15 10.87
CA ALA A 438 1.24 25.30 11.76
C ALA A 438 0.08 26.09 12.33
N SER A 439 -0.99 25.41 12.72
CA SER A 439 -2.12 25.99 13.46
C SER A 439 -2.43 25.17 14.69
N PHE A 440 -2.72 25.83 15.76
CA PHE A 440 -3.08 25.28 17.06
C PHE A 440 -4.48 25.74 17.43
N GLU A 441 -5.34 24.82 17.74
CA GLU A 441 -6.72 25.09 18.13
C GLU A 441 -7.06 24.33 19.41
N SER A 442 -7.52 25.02 20.44
CA SER A 442 -7.95 24.37 21.70
C SER A 442 -9.01 23.31 21.42
N ASN A 443 -8.97 22.19 22.14
CA ASN A 443 -9.99 21.17 22.00
C ASN A 443 -11.41 21.64 22.44
N ASN A 444 -11.49 22.75 23.19
CA ASN A 444 -12.73 23.41 23.56
C ASN A 444 -13.05 24.64 22.69
N TYR A 445 -12.26 24.86 21.64
CA TYR A 445 -12.51 26.00 20.74
C TYR A 445 -13.87 25.91 20.08
N PHE A 446 -14.59 27.02 20.14
CA PHE A 446 -15.82 27.22 19.38
C PHE A 446 -15.90 28.65 18.84
N ASN A 447 -16.36 28.80 17.62
CA ASN A 447 -16.65 30.07 17.00
C ASN A 447 -17.99 29.94 16.27
N GLN A 448 -18.94 30.76 16.66
CA GLN A 448 -20.32 30.70 16.17
C GLN A 448 -20.41 30.97 14.67
N GLU A 449 -19.68 31.96 14.17
CA GLU A 449 -19.69 32.31 12.75
C GLU A 449 -19.19 31.17 11.89
N SER A 450 -18.04 30.56 12.29
CA SER A 450 -17.47 29.37 11.63
C SER A 450 -18.45 28.20 11.69
N PHE A 451 -19.14 27.99 12.81
CA PHE A 451 -20.16 26.95 12.94
C PHE A 451 -21.30 27.15 11.96
N ASP A 452 -21.86 28.37 11.93
CA ASP A 452 -22.98 28.71 11.05
C ASP A 452 -22.58 28.61 9.55
N GLN A 453 -21.35 28.93 9.19
CA GLN A 453 -20.80 28.77 7.81
C GLN A 453 -20.76 27.33 7.32
N ILE A 454 -20.61 26.34 8.22
CA ILE A 454 -20.60 24.90 7.87
C ILE A 454 -21.93 24.48 7.23
N MET A 455 -23.04 25.09 7.58
CA MET A 455 -24.35 24.78 7.01
C MET A 455 -24.39 25.01 5.49
N GLY A 456 -23.67 26.00 4.99
CA GLY A 456 -23.62 26.31 3.56
C GLY A 456 -25.00 26.60 2.99
N ARG A 457 -25.39 25.84 1.95
CA ARG A 457 -26.73 25.95 1.30
C ARG A 457 -27.65 24.79 1.67
N ASP A 458 -27.30 23.98 2.65
CA ASP A 458 -28.04 22.79 3.04
C ASP A 458 -29.24 23.19 3.97
N ASP A 459 -30.35 22.46 3.87
CA ASP A 459 -31.53 22.68 4.72
C ASP A 459 -31.28 22.25 6.16
N GLN A 460 -30.31 21.36 6.40
CA GLN A 460 -29.96 20.87 7.72
C GLN A 460 -28.48 21.01 7.96
N HIS A 461 -28.11 21.55 9.11
CA HIS A 461 -26.72 21.68 9.52
C HIS A 461 -26.03 20.30 9.67
N PRO A 462 -24.91 20.06 9.02
CA PRO A 462 -24.26 18.73 8.97
C PRO A 462 -23.97 18.12 10.35
N LEU A 463 -23.53 18.94 11.32
CA LEU A 463 -23.23 18.44 12.68
C LEU A 463 -24.49 17.92 13.39
N PHE A 464 -25.63 18.60 13.23
CA PHE A 464 -26.90 18.10 13.77
C PHE A 464 -27.35 16.83 13.04
N ALA A 465 -27.16 16.76 11.72
CA ALA A 465 -27.50 15.57 10.94
C ALA A 465 -26.71 14.34 11.42
N ILE A 466 -25.39 14.48 11.57
CA ILE A 466 -24.52 13.42 12.10
C ILE A 466 -24.91 13.04 13.53
N SER A 467 -25.15 14.02 14.40
CA SER A 467 -25.58 13.77 15.79
C SER A 467 -26.92 13.02 15.87
N ASN A 468 -27.89 13.36 15.02
CA ASN A 468 -29.17 12.66 14.95
C ASN A 468 -29.00 11.24 14.42
N PHE A 469 -28.18 11.06 13.38
CA PHE A 469 -27.90 9.76 12.81
C PHE A 469 -27.23 8.82 13.83
N THR A 470 -26.17 9.28 14.52
CA THR A 470 -25.49 8.49 15.56
C THR A 470 -26.41 8.10 16.70
N ARG A 471 -27.38 8.95 17.06
CA ARG A 471 -28.38 8.65 18.07
C ARG A 471 -29.35 7.57 17.58
N GLN A 472 -29.76 7.64 16.32
CA GLN A 472 -30.67 6.66 15.71
C GLN A 472 -30.02 5.28 15.64
N ILE A 473 -28.77 5.17 15.16
CA ILE A 473 -28.06 3.90 15.03
C ILE A 473 -27.41 3.43 16.34
N ARG A 474 -27.39 4.26 17.38
CA ARG A 474 -26.74 4.04 18.68
C ARG A 474 -25.25 3.70 18.56
N SER A 475 -24.57 4.24 17.54
CA SER A 475 -23.15 4.07 17.29
C SER A 475 -22.50 5.39 16.90
N ARG A 476 -21.22 5.58 17.33
CA ARG A 476 -20.38 6.70 16.85
C ARG A 476 -19.56 6.32 15.62
N ILE A 477 -19.65 5.07 15.19
CA ILE A 477 -18.93 4.54 14.02
C ILE A 477 -19.98 4.07 13.01
N PHE A 478 -19.86 4.50 11.77
CA PHE A 478 -20.78 4.14 10.68
C PHE A 478 -20.09 4.35 9.31
N ASN A 479 -20.76 3.90 8.24
CA ASN A 479 -20.24 4.06 6.88
C ASN A 479 -20.86 5.26 6.17
N VAL A 480 -20.11 5.94 5.32
CA VAL A 480 -20.58 7.08 4.54
C VAL A 480 -21.79 6.74 3.65
N ASN A 481 -21.89 5.48 3.16
CA ASN A 481 -23.02 5.00 2.39
C ASN A 481 -24.31 5.03 3.20
N GLU A 482 -24.28 4.57 4.46
CA GLU A 482 -25.43 4.57 5.37
C GLU A 482 -25.88 6.00 5.66
N PHE A 483 -24.91 6.89 5.87
CA PHE A 483 -25.20 8.30 6.12
C PHE A 483 -25.72 9.02 4.87
N SER A 484 -25.26 8.67 3.65
CA SER A 484 -25.77 9.24 2.41
C SER A 484 -27.25 8.89 2.18
N ILE A 485 -27.65 7.66 2.52
CA ILE A 485 -29.05 7.21 2.48
C ILE A 485 -29.88 8.00 3.48
N PHE A 486 -29.40 8.17 4.72
CA PHE A 486 -30.06 8.97 5.75
C PHE A 486 -30.26 10.42 5.30
N MET A 487 -29.23 11.03 4.72
CA MET A 487 -29.26 12.40 4.20
C MET A 487 -30.07 12.56 2.91
N ARG A 488 -30.45 11.46 2.25
CA ARG A 488 -31.08 11.44 0.91
C ARG A 488 -30.28 12.23 -0.13
N LYS A 489 -28.95 12.14 -0.05
CA LYS A 489 -28.02 12.83 -0.97
C LYS A 489 -27.14 11.81 -1.72
N PRO A 490 -26.69 12.15 -2.94
CA PRO A 490 -25.68 11.36 -3.63
C PRO A 490 -24.42 11.18 -2.77
N ILE A 491 -23.79 10.00 -2.85
CA ILE A 491 -22.63 9.65 -2.02
C ILE A 491 -21.47 10.65 -2.20
N GLU A 492 -21.23 11.12 -3.41
CA GLU A 492 -20.14 12.06 -3.70
C GLU A 492 -20.37 13.42 -3.01
N GLN A 493 -21.59 13.92 -2.97
CA GLN A 493 -21.91 15.13 -2.23
C GLN A 493 -21.78 14.93 -0.72
N THR A 494 -22.19 13.76 -0.23
CA THR A 494 -22.04 13.41 1.18
C THR A 494 -20.56 13.30 1.57
N ARG A 495 -19.70 12.71 0.71
CA ARG A 495 -18.25 12.63 0.93
C ARG A 495 -17.61 14.01 1.09
N ILE A 496 -18.00 15.00 0.28
CA ILE A 496 -17.48 16.37 0.39
C ILE A 496 -17.79 16.96 1.77
N VAL A 497 -19.03 16.81 2.25
CA VAL A 497 -19.43 17.27 3.59
C VAL A 497 -18.65 16.54 4.68
N ILE A 498 -18.52 15.21 4.58
CA ILE A 498 -17.76 14.39 5.55
C ILE A 498 -16.30 14.79 5.58
N MET A 499 -15.67 15.01 4.42
CA MET A 499 -14.28 15.49 4.36
C MET A 499 -14.12 16.86 5.03
N GLN A 500 -15.04 17.79 4.80
CA GLN A 500 -15.04 19.08 5.49
C GLN A 500 -15.14 18.92 7.01
N MET A 501 -16.01 18.02 7.50
CA MET A 501 -16.13 17.73 8.93
C MET A 501 -14.85 17.10 9.51
N ALA A 502 -14.17 16.26 8.74
CA ALA A 502 -12.90 15.68 9.12
C ALA A 502 -11.78 16.74 9.23
N MET A 503 -11.70 17.65 8.24
CA MET A 503 -10.75 18.77 8.27
C MET A 503 -10.91 19.69 9.49
N LEU A 504 -12.14 19.86 9.95
CA LEU A 504 -12.47 20.65 11.14
C LEU A 504 -12.31 19.87 12.45
N GLY A 505 -11.93 18.59 12.37
CA GLY A 505 -11.70 17.74 13.54
C GLY A 505 -12.96 17.29 14.28
N TYR A 506 -14.11 17.28 13.63
CA TYR A 506 -15.35 16.77 14.21
C TYR A 506 -15.52 15.26 14.07
N ILE A 507 -14.89 14.67 13.06
CA ILE A 507 -14.92 13.24 12.78
C ILE A 507 -13.54 12.77 12.32
N LEU A 508 -13.27 11.47 12.44
CA LEU A 508 -12.25 10.78 11.70
C LEU A 508 -12.92 10.11 10.50
N TYR A 509 -12.33 10.23 9.33
CA TYR A 509 -12.85 9.67 8.09
C TYR A 509 -11.79 8.85 7.38
N GLU A 510 -12.06 7.58 7.13
CA GLU A 510 -11.21 6.71 6.32
C GLU A 510 -11.79 6.64 4.90
N TYR A 511 -11.14 7.32 3.97
CA TYR A 511 -11.64 7.51 2.61
C TYR A 511 -11.85 6.20 1.84
N GLU A 512 -10.90 5.25 1.96
CA GLU A 512 -10.95 3.97 1.23
C GLU A 512 -12.12 3.10 1.65
N THR A 513 -12.40 3.02 2.93
CA THR A 513 -13.46 2.18 3.49
C THR A 513 -14.79 2.91 3.61
N GLY A 514 -14.73 4.24 3.60
CA GLY A 514 -15.89 5.09 3.87
C GLY A 514 -16.31 5.10 5.33
N GLU A 515 -15.48 4.61 6.26
CA GLU A 515 -15.79 4.61 7.69
C GLU A 515 -15.62 5.98 8.30
N ILE A 516 -16.58 6.33 9.14
CA ILE A 516 -16.65 7.59 9.88
C ILE A 516 -16.69 7.25 11.37
N GLN A 517 -15.80 7.87 12.16
CA GLN A 517 -15.85 7.85 13.61
C GLN A 517 -16.09 9.26 14.13
N VAL A 518 -17.17 9.47 14.85
CA VAL A 518 -17.54 10.79 15.40
C VAL A 518 -16.75 11.08 16.67
N LEU A 519 -16.08 12.24 16.68
CA LEU A 519 -15.29 12.72 17.82
C LEU A 519 -16.16 13.50 18.83
N PRO A 520 -15.77 13.56 20.12
CA PRO A 520 -16.46 14.33 21.14
C PRO A 520 -16.68 15.80 20.77
N LYS A 521 -15.73 16.42 20.10
CA LYS A 521 -15.77 17.82 19.63
C LYS A 521 -17.05 18.15 18.85
N LEU A 522 -17.61 17.20 18.08
CA LEU A 522 -18.88 17.42 17.37
C LEU A 522 -20.04 17.72 18.31
N TYR A 523 -20.18 16.93 19.37
CA TYR A 523 -21.25 17.10 20.35
C TYR A 523 -21.02 18.34 21.22
N ASP A 524 -19.74 18.64 21.51
CA ASP A 524 -19.35 19.83 22.27
C ASP A 524 -19.69 21.11 21.48
N ALA A 525 -19.40 21.14 20.17
CA ALA A 525 -19.77 22.26 19.32
C ALA A 525 -21.31 22.52 19.28
N ILE A 526 -22.12 21.43 19.20
CA ILE A 526 -23.56 21.53 19.26
C ILE A 526 -24.01 22.06 20.62
N ARG A 527 -23.41 21.61 21.73
CA ARG A 527 -23.75 22.08 23.09
C ARG A 527 -23.32 23.52 23.31
N ALA A 528 -22.12 23.89 22.80
CA ALA A 528 -21.64 25.27 22.82
C ALA A 528 -22.58 26.20 22.06
N ARG A 529 -23.01 25.83 20.84
CA ARG A 529 -23.97 26.59 20.01
C ARG A 529 -25.30 26.81 20.73
N THR A 530 -25.72 25.89 21.58
CA THR A 530 -26.96 25.95 22.34
C THR A 530 -26.80 26.53 23.75
N GLY A 531 -25.62 27.04 24.10
CA GLY A 531 -25.30 27.60 25.42
C GLY A 531 -25.32 26.60 26.57
N ARG A 532 -25.15 25.30 26.30
CA ARG A 532 -25.21 24.22 27.29
C ARG A 532 -23.88 23.89 27.92
N ILE A 533 -22.77 24.30 27.32
CA ILE A 533 -21.41 24.16 27.84
C ILE A 533 -20.65 25.44 27.55
N ASP A 534 -19.71 25.73 28.41
CA ASP A 534 -18.68 26.76 28.17
C ASP A 534 -17.65 26.31 27.13
N TYR A 535 -17.07 27.30 26.44
CA TYR A 535 -16.03 27.07 25.40
C TYR A 535 -15.00 28.19 25.45
N ASP A 536 -13.89 28.02 24.70
CA ASP A 536 -12.89 29.08 24.56
C ASP A 536 -12.68 29.48 23.09
N VAL A 537 -11.93 30.55 22.88
CA VAL A 537 -11.59 31.08 21.56
C VAL A 537 -10.10 30.93 21.23
N ILE A 538 -9.38 30.11 21.99
CA ILE A 538 -7.94 29.98 21.87
C ILE A 538 -7.56 29.24 20.59
N LYS A 539 -7.13 30.02 19.61
CA LYS A 539 -6.63 29.53 18.32
C LYS A 539 -5.54 30.47 17.83
N PHE A 540 -4.41 29.90 17.38
CA PHE A 540 -3.30 30.71 16.88
C PHE A 540 -2.53 30.00 15.77
N GLN A 541 -1.77 30.76 15.01
CA GLN A 541 -0.91 30.27 13.94
C GLN A 541 0.55 30.44 14.30
N SER A 542 1.35 29.52 13.85
CA SER A 542 2.81 29.56 13.85
C SER A 542 3.30 29.69 12.42
N LEU A 543 4.04 30.78 12.15
CA LEU A 543 4.65 31.06 10.86
C LEU A 543 6.16 31.23 11.07
N THR A 544 6.95 30.31 10.52
CA THR A 544 8.40 30.31 10.73
C THR A 544 9.17 30.33 9.41
N GLN A 545 10.38 30.86 9.44
CA GLN A 545 11.35 30.77 8.38
C GLN A 545 12.58 30.04 8.92
N SER A 546 12.99 28.94 8.27
CA SER A 546 14.18 28.16 8.60
C SER A 546 14.26 27.62 10.04
N ARG A 547 13.14 27.60 10.78
CA ARG A 547 13.02 27.04 12.13
C ARG A 547 11.82 26.12 12.20
N PRO A 548 11.84 25.10 13.09
CA PRO A 548 10.63 24.30 13.35
C PRO A 548 9.51 25.18 13.93
N ASN A 549 8.27 24.83 13.60
CA ASN A 549 7.10 25.49 14.17
C ASN A 549 6.95 25.18 15.65
N ALA A 550 7.21 23.93 16.05
CA ALA A 550 7.22 23.56 17.45
C ALA A 550 8.24 22.45 17.74
N VAL A 551 8.71 22.41 18.97
CA VAL A 551 9.58 21.35 19.51
C VAL A 551 9.00 20.89 20.84
N LEU A 552 8.64 19.60 20.93
CA LEU A 552 8.22 18.96 22.17
C LEU A 552 9.43 18.34 22.85
N ASN A 553 9.76 18.83 24.06
CA ASN A 553 10.77 18.22 24.91
C ASN A 553 10.18 17.01 25.67
N LEU A 554 10.76 15.83 25.46
CA LEU A 554 10.25 14.58 26.03
C LEU A 554 10.66 14.35 27.51
N ALA A 555 11.51 15.19 28.06
CA ALA A 555 11.88 15.16 29.48
C ALA A 555 10.94 16.02 30.33
N THR A 556 10.59 17.22 29.85
CA THR A 556 9.71 18.17 30.55
C THR A 556 8.26 18.08 30.08
N LEU A 557 8.02 17.50 28.90
CA LEU A 557 6.73 17.45 28.18
C LEU A 557 6.19 18.84 27.82
N GLU A 558 7.03 19.86 27.84
CA GLU A 558 6.72 21.21 27.35
C GLU A 558 6.93 21.29 25.85
N MET A 559 6.05 22.01 25.15
CA MET A 559 6.15 22.24 23.71
C MET A 559 6.46 23.70 23.43
N GLU A 560 7.68 24.00 23.00
CA GLU A 560 8.05 25.32 22.51
C GLU A 560 7.43 25.54 21.12
N VAL A 561 6.66 26.61 20.95
CA VAL A 561 6.05 27.00 19.68
C VAL A 561 6.63 28.33 19.22
N ASN A 562 7.19 28.35 18.02
CA ASN A 562 7.84 29.51 17.41
C ASN A 562 6.92 30.16 16.35
N GLY A 563 7.15 31.43 16.03
CA GLY A 563 6.43 32.15 14.98
C GLY A 563 4.97 32.52 15.33
N VAL A 564 4.66 32.64 16.62
CA VAL A 564 3.36 33.06 17.14
C VAL A 564 3.33 34.57 17.30
N GLN A 565 2.62 35.28 16.45
CA GLN A 565 2.54 36.74 16.49
C GLN A 565 1.63 37.25 17.62
N ASN A 566 0.46 36.65 17.76
CA ASN A 566 -0.50 36.96 18.80
C ASN A 566 -1.41 35.76 19.09
N VAL A 567 -2.06 35.76 20.24
CA VAL A 567 -3.12 34.82 20.61
C VAL A 567 -4.29 35.59 21.21
N SER A 568 -5.51 35.39 20.67
CA SER A 568 -6.72 35.78 21.37
C SER A 568 -7.05 34.78 22.45
N VAL A 569 -7.21 35.23 23.68
CA VAL A 569 -7.56 34.39 24.83
C VAL A 569 -9.02 34.57 25.23
N SER A 570 -9.54 35.80 25.12
CA SER A 570 -10.95 36.13 25.31
C SER A 570 -11.35 37.31 24.41
N ASP A 571 -12.31 37.06 23.54
CA ASP A 571 -12.83 38.11 22.67
C ASP A 571 -13.80 39.02 23.47
N SER A 572 -14.58 38.45 24.39
CA SER A 572 -15.57 39.17 25.20
C SER A 572 -14.92 40.18 26.14
N GLN A 573 -13.81 39.81 26.77
CA GLN A 573 -13.05 40.65 27.70
C GLN A 573 -11.89 41.38 27.02
N ASN A 574 -11.77 41.27 25.68
CA ASN A 574 -10.71 41.91 24.88
C ASN A 574 -9.30 41.58 25.39
N VAL A 575 -9.02 40.24 25.58
CA VAL A 575 -7.75 39.77 26.08
C VAL A 575 -6.92 39.11 24.99
N PHE A 576 -5.76 39.74 24.72
CA PHE A 576 -4.77 39.28 23.71
C PHE A 576 -3.40 39.23 24.31
N ILE A 577 -2.57 38.30 23.80
CA ILE A 577 -1.13 38.26 24.11
C ILE A 577 -0.31 38.50 22.85
N TYR A 578 0.84 39.10 23.03
CA TYR A 578 1.86 39.36 21.98
C TYR A 578 3.19 38.84 22.53
N PRO A 579 3.55 37.57 22.20
CA PRO A 579 4.76 36.98 22.75
C PRO A 579 6.02 37.64 22.21
N ALA A 580 6.96 37.94 23.09
CA ALA A 580 8.29 38.40 22.69
C ALA A 580 9.00 37.31 21.86
N ARG A 581 9.77 37.71 20.87
CA ARG A 581 10.42 36.81 19.92
C ARG A 581 9.45 35.84 19.21
N ASN A 582 8.16 36.12 19.22
CA ASN A 582 7.10 35.26 18.64
C ASN A 582 7.13 33.81 19.17
N ARG A 583 7.36 33.62 20.47
CA ARG A 583 7.56 32.32 21.11
C ARG A 583 6.66 32.12 22.32
N ILE A 584 5.98 30.96 22.39
CA ILE A 584 5.24 30.48 23.56
C ILE A 584 5.68 29.08 23.94
N ILE A 585 5.48 28.69 25.21
CA ILE A 585 5.75 27.36 25.73
C ILE A 585 4.43 26.77 26.19
N LEU A 586 3.90 25.81 25.42
CA LEU A 586 2.69 25.08 25.82
C LEU A 586 3.02 24.07 26.91
N LYS A 587 2.16 24.04 27.91
CA LYS A 587 2.19 23.12 29.05
C LYS A 587 0.93 22.24 29.05
N LYS A 588 0.85 21.31 29.99
CA LYS A 588 -0.31 20.43 30.15
C LYS A 588 -1.64 21.23 30.25
N ASN A 589 -2.72 20.67 29.66
CA ASN A 589 -4.08 21.20 29.79
C ASN A 589 -4.26 22.65 29.33
N ARG A 590 -3.74 23.02 28.16
CA ARG A 590 -3.86 24.37 27.55
C ARG A 590 -3.14 25.49 28.33
N ASN A 591 -2.43 25.16 29.42
CA ASN A 591 -1.57 26.12 30.04
C ASN A 591 -0.42 26.50 29.14
N PHE A 592 0.07 27.72 29.23
CA PHE A 592 1.26 28.16 28.49
C PHE A 592 2.01 29.28 29.20
N ALA A 593 3.27 29.41 28.88
CA ALA A 593 4.13 30.47 29.39
C ALA A 593 4.74 31.25 28.23
N PHE A 594 5.03 32.53 28.46
CA PHE A 594 5.69 33.40 27.49
C PHE A 594 6.27 34.64 28.15
N ASP A 595 7.17 35.29 27.46
CA ASP A 595 7.57 36.65 27.73
C ASP A 595 6.86 37.58 26.74
N GLY A 596 6.58 38.83 27.07
CA GLY A 596 6.00 39.77 26.14
C GLY A 596 4.91 40.67 26.71
N VAL A 597 3.83 40.83 25.95
CA VAL A 597 2.74 41.77 26.29
C VAL A 597 1.44 41.01 26.48
N VAL A 598 0.73 41.30 27.59
CA VAL A 598 -0.67 40.95 27.82
C VAL A 598 -1.50 42.21 27.76
N ARG A 599 -2.45 42.26 26.82
CA ARG A 599 -3.46 43.29 26.76
C ARG A 599 -4.80 42.72 27.25
N ALA A 600 -5.37 43.26 28.30
CA ALA A 600 -6.59 42.75 28.93
C ALA A 600 -7.50 43.92 29.29
N GLY A 601 -8.55 44.11 28.50
CA GLY A 601 -9.46 45.24 28.62
C GLY A 601 -8.70 46.58 28.51
N LEU A 602 -8.64 47.31 29.62
CA LEU A 602 -7.93 48.57 29.73
C LEU A 602 -6.51 48.48 30.24
N PHE A 603 -6.05 47.27 30.56
CA PHE A 603 -4.69 47.04 31.06
C PHE A 603 -3.77 46.52 29.95
N THR A 604 -2.52 47.04 29.98
CA THR A 604 -1.43 46.52 29.13
C THR A 604 -0.23 46.24 30.01
N PHE A 605 0.12 44.96 30.15
CA PHE A 605 1.25 44.46 30.91
C PHE A 605 2.37 44.06 29.96
N GLN A 606 3.58 44.51 30.23
CA GLN A 606 4.78 44.07 29.54
C GLN A 606 5.75 43.49 30.55
N GLY A 607 6.40 42.37 30.21
CA GLY A 607 7.36 41.72 31.13
C GLY A 607 7.73 40.31 30.70
N HIS A 608 8.19 39.56 31.71
CA HIS A 608 8.73 38.21 31.56
C HIS A 608 8.01 37.19 32.48
N ASN A 609 8.20 35.90 32.19
CA ASN A 609 7.66 34.79 33.01
C ASN A 609 6.14 34.85 33.18
N PHE A 610 5.41 35.25 32.18
CA PHE A 610 3.96 35.23 32.20
C PHE A 610 3.43 33.81 31.99
N ASN A 611 2.55 33.36 32.91
CA ASN A 611 1.99 32.02 32.91
C ASN A 611 0.46 32.09 32.82
N PHE A 612 -0.10 31.55 31.75
CA PHE A 612 -1.54 31.36 31.59
C PHE A 612 -2.02 30.12 32.31
N ASN A 613 -3.00 30.26 33.16
CA ASN A 613 -3.71 29.16 33.83
C ASN A 613 -5.11 29.01 33.22
N TYR A 614 -5.30 27.94 32.46
CA TYR A 614 -6.57 27.68 31.77
C TYR A 614 -7.72 27.35 32.75
N GLU A 615 -7.43 26.64 33.83
CA GLU A 615 -8.44 26.24 34.81
C GLU A 615 -9.02 27.45 35.54
N ASN A 616 -8.17 28.33 36.03
CA ASN A 616 -8.56 29.56 36.70
C ASN A 616 -8.95 30.70 35.75
N PHE A 617 -8.67 30.52 34.46
CA PHE A 617 -8.81 31.52 33.41
C PHE A 617 -8.12 32.84 33.74
N SER A 618 -6.85 32.76 34.10
CA SER A 618 -6.04 33.86 34.60
C SER A 618 -4.63 33.86 34.03
N PHE A 619 -3.93 35.00 34.12
CA PHE A 619 -2.49 35.10 33.95
C PHE A 619 -1.82 35.39 35.26
N VAL A 620 -0.84 34.59 35.64
CA VAL A 620 0.14 34.91 36.68
C VAL A 620 1.27 35.70 36.03
N LEU A 621 1.48 36.93 36.49
CA LEU A 621 2.40 37.91 35.93
C LEU A 621 3.53 38.18 36.97
N ASP A 622 4.61 37.37 36.90
CA ASP A 622 5.64 37.37 37.95
C ASP A 622 6.63 38.54 37.78
N GLU A 623 6.98 38.93 36.58
CA GLU A 623 7.98 39.94 36.29
C GLU A 623 7.39 41.01 35.36
N ILE A 624 6.56 41.92 35.90
CA ILE A 624 5.99 43.01 35.17
C ILE A 624 7.01 44.17 35.15
N GLU A 625 7.49 44.51 33.96
CA GLU A 625 8.36 45.65 33.75
C GLU A 625 7.59 46.97 33.61
N LEU A 626 6.42 46.88 32.95
CA LEU A 626 5.57 48.03 32.64
C LEU A 626 4.09 47.63 32.72
N LEU A 627 3.32 48.46 33.41
CA LEU A 627 1.87 48.42 33.40
C LEU A 627 1.31 49.77 32.95
N ASN A 628 0.62 49.76 31.82
CA ASN A 628 -0.15 50.90 31.36
C ASN A 628 -1.65 50.65 31.62
N ILE A 629 -2.35 51.70 32.04
CA ILE A 629 -3.79 51.71 32.27
C ILE A 629 -4.38 52.74 31.33
N ASP A 630 -5.26 52.28 30.41
CA ASP A 630 -6.00 53.18 29.57
C ASP A 630 -7.30 53.63 30.29
N VAL A 631 -7.71 54.88 30.13
CA VAL A 631 -8.96 55.40 30.67
C VAL A 631 -9.87 55.81 29.51
N GLN A 632 -11.17 55.59 29.69
CA GLN A 632 -12.17 56.08 28.72
C GLN A 632 -12.39 57.58 28.88
N THR A 633 -12.09 58.31 27.82
CA THR A 633 -12.40 59.76 27.79
C THR A 633 -13.91 60.00 27.59
N GLN A 634 -14.33 61.26 27.66
CA GLN A 634 -15.68 61.66 27.33
C GLN A 634 -15.93 61.77 25.82
N ASP A 635 -14.85 61.73 25.02
CA ASP A 635 -14.89 61.82 23.56
C ASP A 635 -15.25 60.49 22.90
N TYR A 636 -15.89 60.56 21.76
CA TYR A 636 -16.26 59.39 20.96
C TYR A 636 -15.50 59.38 19.63
N ASP A 637 -15.08 58.23 19.19
CA ASP A 637 -14.51 58.03 17.86
C ASP A 637 -15.59 58.07 16.76
N MET A 638 -15.18 57.99 15.49
CA MET A 638 -16.09 58.02 14.35
C MET A 638 -17.08 56.80 14.29
N TYR A 639 -16.84 55.79 15.13
CA TYR A 639 -17.67 54.58 15.25
C TYR A 639 -18.55 54.61 16.50
N GLY A 640 -18.58 55.76 17.26
CA GLY A 640 -19.38 55.91 18.48
C GLY A 640 -18.80 55.21 19.70
N LYS A 641 -17.53 54.79 19.68
CA LYS A 641 -16.82 54.22 20.83
C LYS A 641 -16.11 55.33 21.58
N ARG A 642 -16.05 55.26 22.93
CA ARG A 642 -15.25 56.20 23.72
C ARG A 642 -13.77 56.09 23.37
N VAL A 643 -13.16 57.23 23.20
CA VAL A 643 -11.70 57.33 22.95
C VAL A 643 -10.95 56.88 24.20
N LEU A 644 -9.91 56.06 24.03
CA LEU A 644 -9.06 55.61 25.12
C LEU A 644 -7.80 56.51 25.15
N GLU A 645 -7.43 56.91 26.37
CA GLU A 645 -6.23 57.71 26.62
C GLU A 645 -5.39 57.00 27.71
N ALA A 646 -4.08 56.83 27.46
CA ALA A 646 -3.18 56.19 28.41
C ALA A 646 -2.96 57.12 29.63
N VAL A 647 -3.01 56.55 30.82
CA VAL A 647 -2.60 57.28 32.04
C VAL A 647 -1.09 57.53 31.99
N THR A 648 -0.69 58.79 32.17
CA THR A 648 0.70 59.22 32.07
C THR A 648 1.62 58.68 33.16
N SER A 649 1.06 58.16 34.28
CA SER A 649 1.85 57.54 35.38
C SER A 649 1.94 56.04 35.17
N THR A 650 3.15 55.55 34.97
CA THR A 650 3.43 54.12 34.88
C THR A 650 3.61 53.51 36.28
N LEU A 651 2.98 52.34 36.49
CA LEU A 651 3.24 51.51 37.65
C LEU A 651 4.40 50.57 37.32
N GLU A 652 5.39 50.48 38.20
CA GLU A 652 6.58 49.66 37.99
C GLU A 652 6.75 48.62 39.09
N ASN A 653 7.52 47.58 38.84
CA ASN A 653 7.85 46.50 39.76
C ASN A 653 6.62 45.81 40.36
N ILE A 654 5.61 45.60 39.54
CA ILE A 654 4.35 44.97 39.96
C ILE A 654 4.43 43.49 39.68
N THR A 655 3.88 42.70 40.61
CA THR A 655 3.68 41.27 40.46
C THR A 655 2.23 41.00 40.85
N GLY A 656 1.53 40.19 40.04
CA GLY A 656 0.11 39.93 40.32
C GLY A 656 -0.50 38.86 39.43
N GLU A 657 -1.80 38.75 39.58
CA GLU A 657 -2.59 37.84 38.78
C GLU A 657 -3.75 38.64 38.15
N ILE A 658 -3.94 38.45 36.86
CA ILE A 658 -5.10 39.02 36.16
C ILE A 658 -6.10 37.92 35.84
N PHE A 659 -7.26 38.00 36.40
CA PHE A 659 -8.41 37.12 36.13
C PHE A 659 -9.12 37.67 34.91
N ILE A 660 -9.23 36.86 33.86
CA ILE A 660 -9.76 37.26 32.56
C ILE A 660 -11.28 37.33 32.61
N ASP A 661 -11.92 36.31 33.16
CA ASP A 661 -13.36 36.15 33.36
C ASP A 661 -13.59 35.07 34.45
N GLN A 662 -14.85 34.74 34.74
CA GLN A 662 -15.14 33.59 35.59
C GLN A 662 -14.60 32.27 34.92
N PRO A 663 -14.09 31.34 35.69
CA PRO A 663 -13.53 30.08 35.18
C PRO A 663 -14.47 29.21 34.33
N ASP A 664 -15.78 29.36 34.53
CA ASP A 664 -16.87 28.68 33.82
C ASP A 664 -17.54 29.56 32.75
N ASN A 665 -16.98 30.74 32.44
CA ASN A 665 -17.48 31.71 31.47
C ASN A 665 -16.38 32.11 30.45
N LYS A 666 -15.51 31.18 30.03
CA LYS A 666 -14.44 31.46 29.06
C LYS A 666 -14.96 31.95 27.71
N SER A 667 -16.17 31.52 27.36
CA SER A 667 -16.92 31.95 26.19
C SER A 667 -17.43 33.40 26.25
N GLY A 668 -17.53 33.98 27.46
CA GLY A 668 -18.15 35.29 27.65
C GLY A 668 -19.65 35.32 27.35
N LEU A 669 -20.35 34.19 27.46
CA LEU A 669 -21.82 34.15 27.26
C LEU A 669 -22.56 34.96 28.29
N VAL A 670 -22.02 35.05 29.52
CA VAL A 670 -22.53 35.94 30.57
C VAL A 670 -21.63 37.16 30.62
N ASN A 671 -22.24 38.35 30.64
CA ASN A 671 -21.49 39.58 30.75
C ASN A 671 -21.18 39.89 32.23
N TYR A 672 -19.93 39.82 32.61
CA TYR A 672 -19.38 40.21 33.90
C TYR A 672 -18.55 41.50 33.73
N PRO A 673 -19.13 42.69 33.93
CA PRO A 673 -18.44 43.94 33.60
C PRO A 673 -17.28 44.29 34.54
N GLU A 674 -17.15 43.59 35.67
CA GLU A 674 -16.01 43.70 36.59
C GLU A 674 -14.70 43.09 36.06
N PHE A 675 -14.77 42.18 35.09
CA PHE A 675 -13.61 41.58 34.48
C PHE A 675 -13.09 42.39 33.28
N PRO A 676 -11.78 42.34 33.00
CA PRO A 676 -10.73 41.60 33.71
C PRO A 676 -10.32 42.27 35.03
N ILE A 677 -10.00 41.46 36.07
CA ILE A 677 -9.64 41.93 37.41
C ILE A 677 -8.14 41.66 37.63
N PHE A 678 -7.38 42.74 37.88
CA PHE A 678 -5.99 42.60 38.32
C PHE A 678 -5.85 42.63 39.84
N ARG A 679 -5.14 41.67 40.40
CA ARG A 679 -4.80 41.62 41.84
C ARG A 679 -3.30 41.60 41.99
N SER A 680 -2.73 42.70 42.57
CA SER A 680 -1.32 42.72 42.90
C SER A 680 -1.04 41.80 44.07
N THR A 681 0.04 41.03 43.98
CA THR A 681 0.51 40.08 45.05
C THR A 681 1.54 40.73 45.95
N LYS A 682 2.08 41.88 45.59
CA LYS A 682 3.04 42.70 46.34
C LYS A 682 2.60 44.13 46.42
N ASN A 683 3.14 44.87 47.41
CA ASN A 683 2.90 46.31 47.49
C ASN A 683 3.40 46.98 46.22
N SER A 684 2.53 47.67 45.50
CA SER A 684 2.80 48.43 44.29
C SER A 684 2.96 49.89 44.61
N PHE A 685 3.85 50.55 43.88
CA PHE A 685 4.15 51.97 44.07
C PHE A 685 3.72 52.75 42.85
N VAL A 686 3.10 53.94 43.09
CA VAL A 686 2.82 54.90 42.06
C VAL A 686 3.76 56.07 42.26
N TYR A 687 4.51 56.37 41.22
CA TYR A 687 5.40 57.50 41.22
C TYR A 687 4.67 58.71 40.63
N TYR A 688 4.65 59.80 41.39
CA TYR A 688 4.07 61.10 40.96
C TYR A 688 5.16 62.05 40.46
N ASP A 689 6.06 61.56 39.60
CA ASP A 689 7.22 62.29 39.06
C ASP A 689 6.96 62.88 37.66
N ASP A 690 5.73 62.81 37.14
CA ASP A 690 5.39 63.42 35.87
C ASP A 690 5.42 64.94 35.98
N PRO A 691 6.06 65.62 35.03
CA PRO A 691 6.17 67.09 35.03
C PRO A 691 4.84 67.84 35.01
N SER A 692 3.77 67.19 34.57
CA SER A 692 2.41 67.77 34.58
C SER A 692 1.79 67.81 36.00
N ILE A 693 2.29 66.92 36.92
CA ILE A 693 1.82 66.85 38.31
C ILE A 693 2.62 67.86 39.15
N HIS A 694 1.90 68.80 39.75
CA HIS A 694 2.50 69.84 40.61
C HIS A 694 3.73 70.53 40.00
N LYS A 695 3.79 70.71 38.69
CA LYS A 695 4.89 71.38 37.96
C LYS A 695 6.23 70.65 38.12
N GLY A 696 6.20 69.32 38.29
CA GLY A 696 7.41 68.49 38.39
C GLY A 696 8.21 68.67 39.69
N VAL A 697 7.57 69.05 40.78
CA VAL A 697 8.25 69.24 42.09
C VAL A 697 8.65 67.91 42.70
N TYR A 698 7.91 66.83 42.42
CA TYR A 698 8.20 65.50 42.89
C TYR A 698 9.18 64.83 41.93
N LYS A 699 10.31 64.37 42.45
CA LYS A 699 11.35 63.66 41.66
C LYS A 699 11.43 62.26 42.14
N ARG A 700 11.81 61.36 41.23
CA ARG A 700 12.13 59.97 41.53
C ARG A 700 13.50 59.93 42.22
N ASP A 701 13.59 59.69 43.52
CA ASP A 701 14.80 59.47 44.28
C ASP A 701 14.94 58.04 44.71
#